data_88a1f399f81b8efcf2f41639f3407e53
#
_entry.id   88a1f399f81b8efcf2f41639f3407e53
#
_cell.length_a   1.000
_cell.length_b   1.000
_cell.length_c   1.000
_cell.angle_alpha   90.00
_cell.angle_beta   90.00
_cell.angle_gamma   90.00
#
_symmetry.space_group_name_H-M   'P 1'
#
loop_
_entity.id
_entity.type
_entity.pdbx_description
1 polymer ?
#
loop_
_entity_poly.entity_id
_entity_poly.type
_entity_poly.pdbx_seq_one_letter_code
_entity_poly.pdbx_strand_id
1 'polypeptide(L)'
;MTMRRILGAVAVGVAALAVGGSARAQFGFGQNKIQYRGFDWQVLRGDHVDLYHYPEADELARVTLAYAEESYRVLEQRLAHAVPRRIPFIVYASHADFEQTNILPFVPPEGLLGVTEFAKRRVALPFRGNYAEFRHTIRHELVHVFQLSLGEEMSLRYPKLRMWSLPLWWTEGLAEYLSAGEDTRDEMILRDLTLSGRLPTLGELTWWYGGVVYPMGGAIQRFLAETYGEWRVLQMYRERWKYDDFERAFAAIYGRSLERVSEEWQHWMRQRYYPVVTEGRPLAITAVKVADLAIKPVAWRAPEDSASEVFYFSPTRGYAEIHARRVSHGGAGRSRTVVKGERNEQFESFHFFSSRLDVSHDGVVAFSSRYFDRDALFLWSVAENAVQGRYQFEGIVSILSPSWAPDGRSVVFSGLSITGYSDLYRVWFPDGRLERLTRDRYEDLDPTFSPDGRTVAFSSDRTAFGSEGGRNLFRLDVATGAVEHLTYGNWSDETPRWSRDDGRIYFTSDRDGTFQIYAVDSGGTGRQLTRTINGAFDPQWIPEERGVLFGGFADLSYGVYVARPDADTTLAPVQLAAERLPPEWSWAELDAEPAAATADPYRKKFSLDFAAGDVAVAPGIGSAQGAVFLFSDMIGDHLLYFGLSSYQSRSSSVLENVNGTLFYLNQSRRMNWGVGAFRVKGTFYELDLSTPYNESSWGGFTQLRYPLSRYQRIEAEFRLERSRREDLFPSQSGGLQREAWLASNYLSYVKDNTLWLMTGPIDGVRYTLTGGLTNDLSHGRFDSWSAWGDLRRYLRTGLRSALALRLIGYMAGGERPRQVNLGGTWFLRGYPRYYYVVGTRAWLANLEWRFPLTDFLTIGFPFGAARFPGVQGAMFVDLGRVWTPTTSDRGALGATGFGFRFPLAAPLVLRLDMGWRFRTGDWSRYGLPQQSRTSRFVDFFFGFNY
;
A
#
# COMPACT_ATOMS: atom_id res chain seq x y z
N MET A 1 -7.06 12.99 -18.08
CA MET A 1 -5.71 12.60 -18.56
C MET A 1 -5.72 11.09 -18.73
N THR A 2 -5.67 10.54 -19.92
CA THR A 2 -5.89 9.12 -20.21
C THR A 2 -4.85 8.22 -19.54
N MET A 3 -5.27 7.08 -18.98
CA MET A 3 -4.44 6.03 -18.35
C MET A 3 -3.21 5.63 -19.22
N ARG A 4 -3.29 5.70 -20.55
CA ARG A 4 -2.13 5.62 -21.47
C ARG A 4 -1.07 6.70 -21.21
N ARG A 5 -1.45 7.92 -20.78
CA ARG A 5 -0.48 8.96 -20.43
C ARG A 5 0.13 8.74 -19.04
N ILE A 6 -0.60 8.10 -18.12
CA ILE A 6 -0.06 7.69 -16.79
C ILE A 6 0.85 6.47 -16.98
N LEU A 7 0.45 5.48 -17.76
CA LEU A 7 1.30 4.34 -18.15
C LEU A 7 2.50 4.81 -19.01
N GLY A 8 2.30 5.78 -19.92
CA GLY A 8 3.39 6.43 -20.66
C GLY A 8 4.35 7.19 -19.72
N ALA A 9 3.85 7.87 -18.69
CA ALA A 9 4.69 8.56 -17.71
C ALA A 9 5.44 7.58 -16.79
N VAL A 10 4.83 6.44 -16.44
CA VAL A 10 5.49 5.34 -15.72
C VAL A 10 6.52 4.65 -16.62
N ALA A 11 6.23 4.46 -17.90
CA ALA A 11 7.17 3.90 -18.87
C ALA A 11 8.32 4.85 -19.19
N VAL A 12 8.06 6.16 -19.30
CA VAL A 12 9.11 7.19 -19.41
C VAL A 12 9.93 7.25 -18.12
N GLY A 13 9.31 7.07 -16.96
CA GLY A 13 10.00 6.90 -15.68
C GLY A 13 10.91 5.67 -15.69
N VAL A 14 10.42 4.51 -16.15
CA VAL A 14 11.18 3.24 -16.26
C VAL A 14 12.24 3.33 -17.37
N ALA A 15 11.94 3.97 -18.51
CA ALA A 15 12.92 4.19 -19.58
C ALA A 15 14.01 5.21 -19.20
N ALA A 16 13.66 6.26 -18.44
CA ALA A 16 14.64 7.17 -17.84
C ALA A 16 15.56 6.46 -16.83
N LEU A 17 15.07 5.38 -16.20
CA LEU A 17 15.85 4.49 -15.33
C LEU A 17 16.97 3.75 -16.07
N ALA A 18 16.75 3.42 -17.35
CA ALA A 18 17.70 2.62 -18.12
C ALA A 18 18.81 3.44 -18.82
N VAL A 19 18.62 4.75 -19.00
CA VAL A 19 19.46 5.56 -19.92
C VAL A 19 20.47 6.47 -19.23
N GLY A 20 20.43 6.64 -17.90
CA GLY A 20 21.33 7.62 -17.26
C GLY A 20 22.11 7.08 -16.05
N GLY A 21 23.42 6.96 -16.17
CA GLY A 21 24.31 6.66 -15.05
C GLY A 21 24.22 7.68 -13.88
N SER A 22 23.68 8.89 -14.10
CA SER A 22 23.35 9.90 -13.09
C SER A 22 21.94 9.80 -12.52
N ALA A 23 21.02 9.11 -13.19
CA ALA A 23 19.65 8.87 -12.71
C ALA A 23 19.56 7.78 -11.62
N ARG A 24 20.59 6.93 -11.48
CA ARG A 24 20.61 5.81 -10.51
C ARG A 24 20.49 6.24 -9.05
N ALA A 25 21.00 7.41 -8.67
CA ALA A 25 20.87 7.91 -7.31
C ALA A 25 19.44 8.32 -6.91
N GLN A 26 18.54 8.51 -7.86
CA GLN A 26 17.15 8.89 -7.63
C GLN A 26 16.23 7.69 -7.37
N PHE A 27 16.53 6.55 -7.96
CA PHE A 27 15.68 5.36 -7.99
C PHE A 27 16.22 4.21 -7.12
N GLY A 28 17.35 4.45 -6.43
CA GLY A 28 17.97 3.50 -5.51
C GLY A 28 17.23 3.34 -4.18
N PHE A 29 16.22 4.17 -3.90
CA PHE A 29 15.45 4.12 -2.66
C PHE A 29 14.18 3.27 -2.82
N GLY A 30 13.47 3.06 -1.71
CA GLY A 30 12.24 2.32 -1.59
C GLY A 30 12.37 1.14 -0.63
N GLN A 31 11.24 0.76 -0.04
CA GLN A 31 11.15 -0.45 0.78
C GLN A 31 11.31 -1.70 -0.10
N ASN A 32 11.79 -2.77 0.51
CA ASN A 32 12.05 -4.01 -0.18
C ASN A 32 10.83 -4.91 -0.16
N LYS A 33 10.55 -5.54 -1.28
CA LYS A 33 9.75 -6.74 -1.36
C LYS A 33 10.70 -7.94 -1.19
N ILE A 34 10.39 -8.84 -0.27
CA ILE A 34 11.29 -9.92 0.13
C ILE A 34 10.63 -11.26 -0.16
N GLN A 35 11.33 -12.09 -0.92
CA GLN A 35 10.96 -13.49 -1.07
C GLN A 35 11.55 -14.26 0.11
N TYR A 36 10.74 -14.48 1.15
CA TYR A 36 11.18 -15.21 2.34
C TYR A 36 11.32 -16.70 2.10
N ARG A 37 10.41 -17.26 1.26
CA ARG A 37 10.44 -18.66 0.81
C ARG A 37 10.24 -18.76 -0.70
N GLY A 38 10.71 -19.84 -1.30
CA GLY A 38 10.36 -20.20 -2.68
C GLY A 38 9.04 -20.97 -2.71
N PHE A 39 8.23 -20.73 -3.73
CA PHE A 39 7.00 -21.47 -3.97
C PHE A 39 7.18 -22.47 -5.10
N ASP A 40 6.80 -23.73 -4.87
CA ASP A 40 6.77 -24.77 -5.91
C ASP A 40 5.42 -24.71 -6.64
N TRP A 41 5.32 -23.76 -7.56
CA TRP A 41 4.10 -23.44 -8.26
C TRP A 41 3.56 -24.62 -9.09
N GLN A 42 2.25 -24.86 -8.98
CA GLN A 42 1.47 -25.82 -9.72
C GLN A 42 0.28 -25.10 -10.35
N VAL A 43 -0.38 -25.75 -11.32
CA VAL A 43 -1.53 -25.21 -12.06
C VAL A 43 -2.68 -26.20 -12.07
N LEU A 44 -3.81 -25.81 -11.51
CA LEU A 44 -5.10 -26.47 -11.69
C LEU A 44 -5.83 -25.83 -12.87
N ARG A 45 -6.37 -26.66 -13.77
CA ARG A 45 -7.08 -26.19 -14.96
C ARG A 45 -8.56 -26.42 -14.83
N GLY A 46 -9.35 -25.35 -14.76
CA GLY A 46 -10.80 -25.36 -14.87
C GLY A 46 -11.28 -25.16 -16.31
N ASP A 47 -12.56 -24.88 -16.52
CA ASP A 47 -13.12 -24.61 -17.85
C ASP A 47 -12.71 -23.20 -18.33
N HIS A 48 -12.76 -22.19 -17.45
CA HIS A 48 -12.49 -20.79 -17.76
C HIS A 48 -11.25 -20.22 -17.05
N VAL A 49 -10.72 -20.93 -16.03
CA VAL A 49 -9.67 -20.46 -15.15
C VAL A 49 -8.46 -21.38 -15.17
N ASP A 50 -7.25 -20.81 -15.23
CA ASP A 50 -5.98 -21.48 -14.91
C ASP A 50 -5.52 -20.98 -13.54
N LEU A 51 -5.60 -21.84 -12.51
CA LEU A 51 -5.31 -21.46 -11.13
C LEU A 51 -3.92 -21.92 -10.72
N TYR A 52 -3.09 -20.95 -10.34
CA TYR A 52 -1.70 -21.12 -9.87
C TYR A 52 -1.68 -21.16 -8.36
N HIS A 53 -1.11 -22.21 -7.79
CA HIS A 53 -0.99 -22.43 -6.35
C HIS A 53 0.31 -23.18 -6.02
N TYR A 54 0.56 -23.43 -4.76
CA TYR A 54 1.66 -24.25 -4.26
C TYR A 54 1.10 -25.34 -3.33
N PRO A 55 1.85 -26.44 -3.04
CA PRO A 55 1.32 -27.65 -2.40
C PRO A 55 0.60 -27.40 -1.07
N GLU A 56 1.08 -26.47 -0.24
CA GLU A 56 0.47 -26.15 1.05
C GLU A 56 -0.94 -25.54 0.91
N ALA A 57 -1.25 -24.97 -0.25
CA ALA A 57 -2.55 -24.37 -0.58
C ALA A 57 -3.42 -25.25 -1.50
N ASP A 58 -3.16 -26.56 -1.63
CA ASP A 58 -3.86 -27.42 -2.61
C ASP A 58 -5.37 -27.49 -2.37
N GLU A 59 -5.82 -27.72 -1.13
CA GLU A 59 -7.26 -27.74 -0.80
C GLU A 59 -7.92 -26.38 -1.06
N LEU A 60 -7.31 -25.30 -0.56
CA LEU A 60 -7.76 -23.93 -0.83
C LEU A 60 -7.85 -23.65 -2.33
N ALA A 61 -6.86 -24.10 -3.12
CA ALA A 61 -6.85 -23.92 -4.57
C ALA A 61 -8.02 -24.62 -5.26
N ARG A 62 -8.40 -25.82 -4.80
CA ARG A 62 -9.54 -26.56 -5.33
C ARG A 62 -10.87 -25.87 -5.05
N VAL A 63 -11.04 -25.36 -3.84
CA VAL A 63 -12.19 -24.54 -3.45
C VAL A 63 -12.20 -23.23 -4.24
N THR A 64 -11.06 -22.57 -4.39
CA THR A 64 -10.93 -21.35 -5.20
C THR A 64 -11.33 -21.57 -6.65
N LEU A 65 -10.93 -22.71 -7.23
CA LEU A 65 -11.30 -23.05 -8.61
C LEU A 65 -12.82 -23.22 -8.74
N ALA A 66 -13.47 -23.91 -7.79
CA ALA A 66 -14.92 -24.07 -7.78
C ALA A 66 -15.64 -22.71 -7.71
N TYR A 67 -15.22 -21.83 -6.78
CA TYR A 67 -15.77 -20.47 -6.66
C TYR A 67 -15.54 -19.60 -7.90
N ALA A 68 -14.37 -19.70 -8.51
CA ALA A 68 -14.05 -18.92 -9.70
C ALA A 68 -14.92 -19.36 -10.91
N GLU A 69 -15.11 -20.68 -11.09
CA GLU A 69 -15.96 -21.21 -12.16
C GLU A 69 -17.45 -20.91 -11.92
N GLU A 70 -17.93 -20.98 -10.68
CA GLU A 70 -19.29 -20.56 -10.31
C GLU A 70 -19.49 -19.07 -10.60
N SER A 71 -18.59 -18.23 -10.10
CA SER A 71 -18.66 -16.77 -10.27
C SER A 71 -18.57 -16.38 -11.75
N TYR A 72 -17.74 -17.07 -12.55
CA TYR A 72 -17.65 -16.85 -13.99
C TYR A 72 -19.01 -17.06 -14.67
N ARG A 73 -19.67 -18.20 -14.39
CA ARG A 73 -20.99 -18.53 -14.99
C ARG A 73 -22.06 -17.48 -14.62
N VAL A 74 -22.08 -17.03 -13.36
CA VAL A 74 -23.00 -15.97 -12.92
C VAL A 74 -22.73 -14.66 -13.67
N LEU A 75 -21.46 -14.25 -13.78
CA LEU A 75 -21.10 -13.01 -14.45
C LEU A 75 -21.28 -13.07 -15.96
N GLU A 76 -21.01 -14.21 -16.60
CA GLU A 76 -21.28 -14.43 -18.03
C GLU A 76 -22.76 -14.20 -18.37
N GLN A 77 -23.67 -14.72 -17.53
CA GLN A 77 -25.11 -14.51 -17.69
C GLN A 77 -25.52 -13.06 -17.44
N ARG A 78 -25.11 -12.46 -16.30
CA ARG A 78 -25.48 -11.11 -15.91
C ARG A 78 -24.92 -10.05 -16.86
N LEU A 79 -23.70 -10.23 -17.35
CA LEU A 79 -23.02 -9.29 -18.26
C LEU A 79 -23.25 -9.64 -19.74
N ALA A 80 -23.91 -10.77 -20.05
CA ALA A 80 -24.13 -11.29 -21.39
C ALA A 80 -22.85 -11.21 -22.25
N HIS A 81 -21.70 -11.62 -21.68
CA HIS A 81 -20.38 -11.53 -22.26
C HIS A 81 -19.52 -12.70 -21.81
N ALA A 82 -18.88 -13.39 -22.76
CA ALA A 82 -17.90 -14.43 -22.49
C ALA A 82 -16.48 -13.90 -22.61
N VAL A 83 -15.61 -14.18 -21.66
CA VAL A 83 -14.19 -13.81 -21.74
C VAL A 83 -13.48 -14.80 -22.68
N PRO A 84 -12.85 -14.31 -23.78
CA PRO A 84 -12.40 -15.22 -24.86
C PRO A 84 -11.15 -16.02 -24.53
N ARG A 85 -10.49 -15.78 -23.40
CA ARG A 85 -9.28 -16.48 -22.96
C ARG A 85 -9.43 -16.95 -21.53
N ARG A 86 -8.77 -18.05 -21.20
CA ARG A 86 -8.67 -18.53 -19.81
C ARG A 86 -8.05 -17.46 -18.94
N ILE A 87 -8.56 -17.34 -17.73
CA ILE A 87 -8.19 -16.30 -16.77
C ILE A 87 -7.15 -16.85 -15.80
N PRO A 88 -5.95 -16.26 -15.72
CA PRO A 88 -4.96 -16.70 -14.75
C PRO A 88 -5.33 -16.22 -13.34
N PHE A 89 -5.52 -17.15 -12.41
CA PHE A 89 -5.70 -16.93 -10.98
C PHE A 89 -4.45 -17.36 -10.23
N ILE A 90 -3.98 -16.55 -9.29
CA ILE A 90 -2.85 -16.85 -8.41
C ILE A 90 -3.36 -16.76 -6.98
N VAL A 91 -3.39 -17.89 -6.27
CA VAL A 91 -3.89 -17.94 -4.90
C VAL A 91 -2.73 -18.10 -3.90
N TYR A 92 -2.83 -17.33 -2.82
CA TYR A 92 -1.91 -17.38 -1.69
C TYR A 92 -2.68 -17.79 -0.43
N ALA A 93 -2.13 -18.76 0.33
CA ALA A 93 -2.77 -19.26 1.55
C ALA A 93 -2.80 -18.23 2.69
N SER A 94 -2.10 -17.10 2.53
CA SER A 94 -2.09 -16.02 3.51
C SER A 94 -1.77 -14.67 2.86
N HIS A 95 -2.12 -13.58 3.53
CA HIS A 95 -1.68 -12.24 3.12
C HIS A 95 -0.14 -12.09 3.19
N ALA A 96 0.50 -12.78 4.12
CA ALA A 96 1.96 -12.82 4.26
C ALA A 96 2.67 -13.41 3.02
N ASP A 97 2.09 -14.41 2.41
CA ASP A 97 2.57 -14.96 1.15
C ASP A 97 2.27 -14.02 -0.03
N PHE A 98 1.09 -13.39 -0.01
CA PHE A 98 0.71 -12.41 -1.03
C PHE A 98 1.62 -11.17 -1.05
N GLU A 99 2.14 -10.72 0.09
CA GLU A 99 3.14 -9.62 0.13
C GLU A 99 4.40 -9.94 -0.68
N GLN A 100 4.69 -11.23 -0.94
CA GLN A 100 5.82 -11.69 -1.75
C GLN A 100 5.52 -11.70 -3.26
N THR A 101 4.28 -11.43 -3.69
CA THR A 101 3.89 -11.48 -5.11
C THR A 101 4.76 -10.57 -6.00
N ASN A 102 5.21 -11.08 -7.13
CA ASN A 102 6.01 -10.33 -8.11
C ASN A 102 5.20 -9.70 -9.24
N ILE A 103 3.88 -9.91 -9.27
CA ILE A 103 3.01 -9.26 -10.26
C ILE A 103 2.77 -7.77 -9.97
N LEU A 104 2.91 -7.35 -8.70
CA LEU A 104 2.80 -5.95 -8.30
C LEU A 104 4.19 -5.33 -8.12
N PRO A 105 4.41 -4.06 -8.52
CA PRO A 105 5.70 -3.38 -8.36
C PRO A 105 5.96 -2.88 -6.92
N PHE A 106 4.99 -3.04 -6.01
CA PHE A 106 5.05 -2.61 -4.61
C PHE A 106 4.66 -3.76 -3.68
N VAL A 107 4.91 -3.61 -2.38
CA VAL A 107 4.42 -4.55 -1.35
C VAL A 107 2.92 -4.30 -1.14
N PRO A 108 2.05 -5.31 -1.34
CA PRO A 108 0.63 -5.17 -1.09
C PRO A 108 0.35 -4.70 0.35
N PRO A 109 -0.45 -3.64 0.56
CA PRO A 109 -0.86 -3.26 1.91
C PRO A 109 -1.84 -4.28 2.49
N GLU A 110 -1.91 -4.40 3.81
CA GLU A 110 -2.75 -5.37 4.54
C GLU A 110 -4.23 -5.32 4.15
N GLY A 111 -4.75 -4.14 3.80
CA GLY A 111 -6.13 -3.95 3.35
C GLY A 111 -6.41 -4.34 1.88
N LEU A 112 -5.41 -4.80 1.13
CA LEU A 112 -5.62 -5.26 -0.25
C LEU A 112 -6.04 -6.73 -0.24
N LEU A 113 -7.33 -6.99 -0.50
CA LEU A 113 -7.93 -8.33 -0.46
C LEU A 113 -7.75 -9.11 -1.76
N GLY A 114 -7.49 -8.43 -2.86
CA GLY A 114 -7.26 -9.01 -4.18
C GLY A 114 -6.74 -7.96 -5.14
N VAL A 115 -6.34 -8.40 -6.31
CA VAL A 115 -5.95 -7.50 -7.40
C VAL A 115 -6.13 -8.16 -8.76
N THR A 116 -6.73 -7.43 -9.70
CA THR A 116 -6.75 -7.77 -11.12
C THR A 116 -5.72 -6.94 -11.85
N GLU A 117 -4.62 -7.57 -12.27
CA GLU A 117 -3.54 -6.93 -13.01
C GLU A 117 -3.90 -6.77 -14.48
N PHE A 118 -3.72 -5.56 -15.04
CA PHE A 118 -4.29 -5.16 -16.33
C PHE A 118 -3.55 -5.73 -17.56
N ALA A 119 -2.24 -5.99 -17.48
CA ALA A 119 -1.45 -6.37 -18.66
C ALA A 119 -1.77 -7.79 -19.13
N LYS A 120 -1.84 -8.73 -18.21
CA LYS A 120 -2.14 -10.16 -18.47
C LYS A 120 -3.50 -10.58 -17.92
N ARG A 121 -4.23 -9.68 -17.25
CA ARG A 121 -5.50 -9.95 -16.57
C ARG A 121 -5.37 -11.05 -15.53
N ARG A 122 -4.25 -11.05 -14.81
CA ARG A 122 -4.01 -11.97 -13.71
C ARG A 122 -4.80 -11.50 -12.51
N VAL A 123 -5.51 -12.42 -11.89
CA VAL A 123 -6.16 -12.22 -10.59
C VAL A 123 -5.26 -12.82 -9.53
N ALA A 124 -4.87 -12.04 -8.53
CA ALA A 124 -4.08 -12.55 -7.41
C ALA A 124 -4.78 -12.26 -6.09
N LEU A 125 -4.91 -13.28 -5.27
CA LEU A 125 -5.78 -13.33 -4.10
C LEU A 125 -5.06 -13.91 -2.88
N PRO A 126 -5.02 -13.23 -1.73
CA PRO A 126 -4.68 -13.83 -0.44
C PRO A 126 -5.93 -14.41 0.22
N PHE A 127 -5.81 -15.59 0.81
CA PHE A 127 -6.80 -16.11 1.73
C PHE A 127 -6.56 -15.57 3.14
N ARG A 128 -7.63 -15.31 3.90
CA ARG A 128 -7.56 -14.74 5.26
C ARG A 128 -8.23 -15.59 6.33
N GLY A 129 -8.72 -16.77 5.96
CA GLY A 129 -9.39 -17.71 6.86
C GLY A 129 -10.89 -17.87 6.60
N ASN A 130 -11.57 -16.89 6.02
CA ASN A 130 -13.00 -16.88 5.77
C ASN A 130 -13.35 -17.20 4.31
N TYR A 131 -14.10 -18.26 4.07
CA TYR A 131 -14.47 -18.72 2.74
C TYR A 131 -15.58 -17.87 2.09
N ALA A 132 -16.52 -17.34 2.87
CA ALA A 132 -17.58 -16.49 2.34
C ALA A 132 -17.05 -15.14 1.85
N GLU A 133 -16.17 -14.49 2.66
CA GLU A 133 -15.45 -13.27 2.27
C GLU A 133 -14.58 -13.52 1.04
N PHE A 134 -13.94 -14.69 0.98
CA PHE A 134 -13.09 -15.06 -0.14
C PHE A 134 -13.87 -15.28 -1.44
N ARG A 135 -15.06 -15.92 -1.39
CA ARG A 135 -15.99 -16.05 -2.52
C ARG A 135 -16.39 -14.68 -3.07
N HIS A 136 -16.71 -13.73 -2.16
CA HIS A 136 -17.00 -12.35 -2.54
C HIS A 136 -15.81 -11.72 -3.28
N THR A 137 -14.59 -11.80 -2.71
CA THR A 137 -13.39 -11.22 -3.31
C THR A 137 -13.08 -11.82 -4.69
N ILE A 138 -13.21 -13.14 -4.85
CA ILE A 138 -13.05 -13.82 -6.15
C ILE A 138 -14.00 -13.23 -7.19
N ARG A 139 -15.26 -13.08 -6.85
CA ARG A 139 -16.27 -12.53 -7.78
C ARG A 139 -16.01 -11.06 -8.08
N HIS A 140 -15.62 -10.27 -7.11
CA HIS A 140 -15.22 -8.86 -7.27
C HIS A 140 -14.10 -8.72 -8.31
N GLU A 141 -13.01 -9.47 -8.15
CA GLU A 141 -11.89 -9.44 -9.07
C GLU A 141 -12.26 -9.95 -10.48
N LEU A 142 -13.12 -10.95 -10.56
CA LEU A 142 -13.64 -11.41 -11.84
C LEU A 142 -14.44 -10.34 -12.58
N VAL A 143 -15.23 -9.50 -11.87
CA VAL A 143 -15.93 -8.38 -12.52
C VAL A 143 -14.94 -7.47 -13.24
N HIS A 144 -13.78 -7.19 -12.64
CA HIS A 144 -12.74 -6.41 -13.32
C HIS A 144 -12.19 -7.10 -14.58
N VAL A 145 -12.03 -8.41 -14.57
CA VAL A 145 -11.65 -9.17 -15.79
C VAL A 145 -12.70 -9.01 -16.89
N PHE A 146 -13.99 -9.11 -16.57
CA PHE A 146 -15.08 -8.90 -17.52
C PHE A 146 -15.11 -7.46 -18.03
N GLN A 147 -14.93 -6.46 -17.16
CA GLN A 147 -14.82 -5.04 -17.55
C GLN A 147 -13.67 -4.78 -18.53
N LEU A 148 -12.50 -5.37 -18.28
CA LEU A 148 -11.33 -5.29 -19.16
C LEU A 148 -11.59 -5.98 -20.50
N SER A 149 -12.23 -7.15 -20.49
CA SER A 149 -12.57 -7.91 -21.69
C SER A 149 -13.56 -7.14 -22.57
N LEU A 150 -14.63 -6.58 -22.01
CA LEU A 150 -15.57 -5.71 -22.71
C LEU A 150 -14.89 -4.47 -23.29
N GLY A 151 -13.97 -3.85 -22.54
CA GLY A 151 -13.20 -2.70 -22.98
C GLY A 151 -12.27 -3.03 -24.16
N GLU A 152 -11.65 -4.21 -24.15
CA GLU A 152 -10.77 -4.67 -25.23
C GLU A 152 -11.58 -4.97 -26.51
N GLU A 153 -12.69 -5.70 -26.38
CA GLU A 153 -13.59 -5.96 -27.51
C GLU A 153 -13.98 -4.67 -28.23
N MET A 154 -14.38 -3.64 -27.47
CA MET A 154 -14.74 -2.33 -28.04
C MET A 154 -13.54 -1.62 -28.67
N SER A 155 -12.36 -1.72 -28.07
CA SER A 155 -11.14 -1.11 -28.61
C SER A 155 -10.69 -1.77 -29.93
N LEU A 156 -10.84 -3.08 -30.03
CA LEU A 156 -10.52 -3.82 -31.26
C LEU A 156 -11.54 -3.53 -32.36
N ARG A 157 -12.82 -3.43 -32.01
CA ARG A 157 -13.92 -3.15 -32.94
C ARG A 157 -13.87 -1.72 -33.47
N TYR A 158 -13.42 -0.75 -32.64
CA TYR A 158 -13.38 0.67 -32.98
C TYR A 158 -12.00 1.30 -32.73
N PRO A 159 -10.93 0.89 -33.43
CA PRO A 159 -9.54 1.26 -33.09
C PRO A 159 -9.21 2.75 -33.31
N LYS A 160 -10.04 3.47 -34.08
CA LYS A 160 -9.85 4.91 -34.35
C LYS A 160 -10.49 5.82 -33.30
N LEU A 161 -11.33 5.27 -32.42
CA LEU A 161 -12.06 6.04 -31.41
C LEU A 161 -11.21 6.17 -30.14
N ARG A 162 -11.17 7.38 -29.59
CA ARG A 162 -10.56 7.62 -28.29
C ARG A 162 -11.50 7.09 -27.22
N MET A 163 -11.15 5.95 -26.61
CA MET A 163 -11.85 5.49 -25.43
C MET A 163 -11.34 6.25 -24.19
N TRP A 164 -12.26 6.86 -23.50
CA TRP A 164 -12.03 7.47 -22.17
C TRP A 164 -12.27 6.44 -21.05
N SER A 165 -11.67 6.69 -19.88
CA SER A 165 -11.79 5.78 -18.72
C SER A 165 -13.08 6.06 -17.97
N LEU A 166 -13.75 5.00 -17.52
CA LEU A 166 -14.84 5.10 -16.55
C LEU A 166 -14.31 5.62 -15.22
N PRO A 167 -15.11 6.38 -14.44
CA PRO A 167 -14.75 6.78 -13.09
C PRO A 167 -14.51 5.58 -12.16
N LEU A 168 -13.67 5.77 -11.13
CA LEU A 168 -13.36 4.70 -10.18
C LEU A 168 -14.63 4.20 -9.46
N TRP A 169 -15.51 5.11 -9.00
CA TRP A 169 -16.76 4.74 -8.36
C TRP A 169 -17.69 3.89 -9.25
N TRP A 170 -17.58 4.03 -10.58
CA TRP A 170 -18.32 3.20 -11.52
C TRP A 170 -17.72 1.78 -11.61
N THR A 171 -16.41 1.68 -11.77
CA THR A 171 -15.74 0.39 -11.96
C THR A 171 -15.74 -0.44 -10.69
N GLU A 172 -15.33 0.14 -9.56
CA GLU A 172 -15.34 -0.53 -8.25
C GLU A 172 -16.77 -0.78 -7.78
N GLY A 173 -17.65 0.21 -7.96
CA GLY A 173 -19.05 0.05 -7.56
C GLY A 173 -19.79 -1.07 -8.30
N LEU A 174 -19.46 -1.31 -9.58
CA LEU A 174 -20.00 -2.47 -10.29
C LEU A 174 -19.44 -3.78 -9.74
N ALA A 175 -18.16 -3.80 -9.37
CA ALA A 175 -17.55 -4.98 -8.78
C ALA A 175 -18.22 -5.30 -7.42
N GLU A 176 -18.46 -4.30 -6.56
CA GLU A 176 -19.22 -4.46 -5.31
C GLU A 176 -20.66 -4.94 -5.56
N TYR A 177 -21.38 -4.27 -6.44
CA TYR A 177 -22.79 -4.60 -6.74
C TYR A 177 -22.98 -6.02 -7.29
N LEU A 178 -22.04 -6.53 -8.10
CA LEU A 178 -22.15 -7.86 -8.71
C LEU A 178 -21.58 -8.98 -7.83
N SER A 179 -20.80 -8.66 -6.79
CA SER A 179 -20.11 -9.64 -5.97
C SER A 179 -20.69 -9.81 -4.58
N ALA A 180 -21.07 -8.72 -3.92
CA ALA A 180 -21.55 -8.74 -2.55
C ALA A 180 -23.05 -8.44 -2.44
N GLY A 181 -23.59 -8.81 -1.31
CA GLY A 181 -24.80 -8.21 -0.77
C GLY A 181 -24.51 -6.88 -0.07
N GLU A 182 -25.44 -6.44 0.77
CA GLU A 182 -25.26 -5.31 1.69
C GLU A 182 -24.44 -5.79 2.90
N ASP A 183 -23.30 -5.15 3.16
CA ASP A 183 -22.47 -5.39 4.35
C ASP A 183 -22.78 -4.31 5.39
N THR A 184 -22.94 -4.71 6.66
CA THR A 184 -23.24 -3.79 7.78
C THR A 184 -22.13 -2.73 7.96
N ARG A 185 -20.87 -3.03 7.59
CA ARG A 185 -19.77 -2.04 7.63
C ARG A 185 -19.92 -0.97 6.55
N ASP A 186 -20.30 -1.38 5.35
CA ASP A 186 -20.59 -0.46 4.24
C ASP A 186 -21.78 0.41 4.57
N GLU A 187 -22.86 -0.18 5.10
CA GLU A 187 -24.04 0.52 5.58
C GLU A 187 -23.70 1.55 6.67
N MET A 188 -22.79 1.23 7.58
CA MET A 188 -22.30 2.16 8.61
C MET A 188 -21.63 3.40 8.00
N ILE A 189 -20.77 3.20 6.99
CA ILE A 189 -20.08 4.30 6.29
C ILE A 189 -21.08 5.17 5.52
N LEU A 190 -21.98 4.55 4.76
CA LEU A 190 -23.00 5.24 3.97
C LEU A 190 -23.97 6.06 4.85
N ARG A 191 -24.39 5.49 5.97
CA ARG A 191 -25.23 6.13 6.97
C ARG A 191 -24.55 7.36 7.57
N ASP A 192 -23.28 7.23 7.98
CA ASP A 192 -22.49 8.35 8.54
C ASP A 192 -22.31 9.49 7.54
N LEU A 193 -21.98 9.19 6.27
CA LEU A 193 -21.88 10.17 5.20
C LEU A 193 -23.21 10.91 4.97
N THR A 194 -24.31 10.17 4.99
CA THR A 194 -25.65 10.72 4.73
C THR A 194 -26.08 11.63 5.88
N LEU A 195 -25.97 11.16 7.12
CA LEU A 195 -26.43 11.88 8.31
C LEU A 195 -25.53 13.09 8.64
N SER A 196 -24.25 13.03 8.36
CA SER A 196 -23.32 14.16 8.54
C SER A 196 -23.40 15.22 7.42
N GLY A 197 -24.23 15.01 6.39
CA GLY A 197 -24.36 15.92 5.25
C GLY A 197 -23.12 15.99 4.35
N ARG A 198 -22.23 14.98 4.43
CA ARG A 198 -20.98 14.89 3.66
C ARG A 198 -21.07 13.95 2.44
N LEU A 199 -22.29 13.53 2.09
CA LEU A 199 -22.51 12.71 0.92
C LEU A 199 -22.16 13.50 -0.35
N PRO A 200 -21.13 13.08 -1.13
CA PRO A 200 -20.69 13.82 -2.30
C PRO A 200 -21.69 13.67 -3.45
N THR A 201 -21.62 14.58 -4.41
CA THR A 201 -22.30 14.42 -5.70
C THR A 201 -21.57 13.38 -6.57
N LEU A 202 -22.26 12.78 -7.55
CA LEU A 202 -21.66 11.84 -8.50
C LEU A 202 -20.53 12.50 -9.31
N GLY A 203 -20.65 13.79 -9.61
CA GLY A 203 -19.60 14.57 -10.27
C GLY A 203 -18.34 14.73 -9.40
N GLU A 204 -18.51 14.96 -8.10
CA GLU A 204 -17.40 15.02 -7.15
C GLU A 204 -16.70 13.65 -7.01
N LEU A 205 -17.48 12.56 -6.92
CA LEU A 205 -16.94 11.19 -6.84
C LEU A 205 -16.08 10.81 -8.03
N THR A 206 -16.29 11.41 -9.20
CA THR A 206 -15.47 11.15 -10.39
C THR A 206 -13.96 11.46 -10.15
N TRP A 207 -13.66 12.28 -9.15
CA TRP A 207 -12.32 12.72 -8.78
C TRP A 207 -11.83 12.16 -7.43
N TRP A 208 -12.67 11.40 -6.73
CA TRP A 208 -12.31 10.81 -5.45
C TRP A 208 -11.54 9.50 -5.63
N TYR A 209 -10.51 9.34 -4.80
CA TYR A 209 -9.70 8.13 -4.69
C TYR A 209 -9.55 7.80 -3.20
N GLY A 210 -10.06 6.66 -2.77
CA GLY A 210 -9.97 6.21 -1.38
C GLY A 210 -10.99 5.13 -1.07
N GLY A 211 -10.86 4.44 0.07
CA GLY A 211 -11.65 3.26 0.43
C GLY A 211 -13.18 3.48 0.43
N VAL A 212 -13.65 4.68 0.74
CA VAL A 212 -15.11 4.99 0.73
C VAL A 212 -15.76 4.97 -0.67
N VAL A 213 -14.95 4.95 -1.75
CA VAL A 213 -15.47 4.83 -3.13
C VAL A 213 -16.14 3.47 -3.37
N TYR A 214 -15.70 2.42 -2.69
CA TYR A 214 -16.25 1.06 -2.81
C TYR A 214 -17.69 1.00 -2.31
N PRO A 215 -18.00 1.24 -1.01
CA PRO A 215 -19.38 1.22 -0.54
C PRO A 215 -20.29 2.23 -1.26
N MET A 216 -19.81 3.45 -1.52
CA MET A 216 -20.58 4.43 -2.27
C MET A 216 -20.87 3.98 -3.71
N GLY A 217 -19.87 3.44 -4.40
CA GLY A 217 -20.02 2.92 -5.76
C GLY A 217 -21.02 1.77 -5.82
N GLY A 218 -20.95 0.81 -4.88
CA GLY A 218 -21.90 -0.29 -4.75
C GLY A 218 -23.33 0.20 -4.57
N ALA A 219 -23.55 1.14 -3.63
CA ALA A 219 -24.86 1.74 -3.38
C ALA A 219 -25.40 2.54 -4.59
N ILE A 220 -24.53 3.26 -5.32
CA ILE A 220 -24.92 3.98 -6.55
C ILE A 220 -25.33 2.99 -7.62
N GLN A 221 -24.57 1.91 -7.87
CA GLN A 221 -24.93 0.92 -8.87
C GLN A 221 -26.26 0.22 -8.55
N ARG A 222 -26.51 -0.06 -7.28
CA ARG A 222 -27.82 -0.58 -6.82
C ARG A 222 -28.93 0.40 -7.10
N PHE A 223 -28.79 1.67 -6.69
CA PHE A 223 -29.76 2.73 -6.97
C PHE A 223 -30.05 2.84 -8.49
N LEU A 224 -28.99 2.83 -9.32
CA LEU A 224 -29.13 2.91 -10.77
C LEU A 224 -29.85 1.69 -11.35
N ALA A 225 -29.53 0.49 -10.85
CA ALA A 225 -30.17 -0.75 -11.28
C ALA A 225 -31.66 -0.80 -10.89
N GLU A 226 -32.00 -0.44 -9.66
CA GLU A 226 -33.39 -0.42 -9.16
C GLU A 226 -34.26 0.67 -9.84
N THR A 227 -33.67 1.86 -10.05
CA THR A 227 -34.42 3.00 -10.56
C THR A 227 -34.56 3.02 -12.09
N TYR A 228 -33.50 2.63 -12.78
CA TYR A 228 -33.40 2.78 -14.24
C TYR A 228 -33.23 1.46 -15.01
N GLY A 229 -33.01 0.35 -14.29
CA GLY A 229 -32.79 -0.98 -14.83
C GLY A 229 -31.32 -1.34 -15.05
N GLU A 230 -30.93 -2.54 -14.59
CA GLU A 230 -29.56 -3.06 -14.62
C GLU A 230 -28.96 -3.12 -16.04
N TRP A 231 -29.77 -3.34 -17.07
CA TRP A 231 -29.32 -3.41 -18.46
C TRP A 231 -28.62 -2.11 -18.95
N ARG A 232 -28.88 -0.97 -18.33
CA ARG A 232 -28.22 0.30 -18.66
C ARG A 232 -26.74 0.32 -18.26
N VAL A 233 -26.38 -0.43 -17.24
CA VAL A 233 -24.98 -0.61 -16.87
C VAL A 233 -24.20 -1.28 -18.00
N LEU A 234 -24.76 -2.34 -18.60
CA LEU A 234 -24.17 -3.00 -19.79
C LEU A 234 -24.13 -2.08 -21.00
N GLN A 235 -25.18 -1.30 -21.20
CA GLN A 235 -25.23 -0.32 -22.29
C GLN A 235 -24.09 0.68 -22.18
N MET A 236 -23.70 1.11 -20.95
CA MET A 236 -22.54 1.99 -20.76
C MET A 236 -21.27 1.36 -21.30
N TYR A 237 -20.98 0.10 -21.02
CA TYR A 237 -19.79 -0.59 -21.55
C TYR A 237 -19.83 -0.76 -23.06
N ARG A 238 -20.99 -1.05 -23.65
CA ARG A 238 -21.14 -1.32 -25.09
C ARG A 238 -21.27 -0.08 -25.95
N GLU A 239 -21.74 1.06 -25.42
CA GLU A 239 -22.07 2.24 -26.19
C GLU A 239 -21.23 3.48 -25.87
N ARG A 240 -20.42 3.48 -24.79
CA ARG A 240 -19.61 4.65 -24.40
C ARG A 240 -18.71 5.20 -25.51
N TRP A 241 -18.32 4.35 -26.46
CA TRP A 241 -17.51 4.74 -27.60
C TRP A 241 -18.19 5.75 -28.53
N LYS A 242 -19.53 5.91 -28.46
CA LYS A 242 -20.31 6.87 -29.24
C LYS A 242 -20.18 8.31 -28.74
N TYR A 243 -19.59 8.50 -27.53
CA TYR A 243 -19.56 9.77 -26.80
C TYR A 243 -18.13 10.17 -26.44
N ASP A 244 -17.90 11.48 -26.27
CA ASP A 244 -16.57 12.05 -26.04
C ASP A 244 -16.09 11.91 -24.57
N ASP A 245 -17.03 11.80 -23.62
CA ASP A 245 -16.76 11.73 -22.18
C ASP A 245 -17.87 10.97 -21.42
N PHE A 246 -17.61 10.74 -20.12
CA PHE A 246 -18.50 10.00 -19.24
C PHE A 246 -19.86 10.69 -19.07
N GLU A 247 -19.89 12.01 -18.87
CA GLU A 247 -21.13 12.75 -18.57
C GLU A 247 -22.09 12.72 -19.75
N ARG A 248 -21.59 12.89 -20.98
CA ARG A 248 -22.38 12.77 -22.21
C ARG A 248 -22.90 11.35 -22.43
N ALA A 249 -22.04 10.34 -22.22
CA ALA A 249 -22.47 8.95 -22.31
C ALA A 249 -23.56 8.64 -21.27
N PHE A 250 -23.37 9.08 -20.04
CA PHE A 250 -24.31 8.88 -18.94
C PHE A 250 -25.67 9.53 -19.27
N ALA A 251 -25.66 10.80 -19.65
CA ALA A 251 -26.89 11.54 -19.99
C ALA A 251 -27.67 10.88 -21.15
N ALA A 252 -26.97 10.39 -22.17
CA ALA A 252 -27.61 9.72 -23.30
C ALA A 252 -28.20 8.36 -22.94
N ILE A 253 -27.53 7.58 -22.09
CA ILE A 253 -27.94 6.23 -21.70
C ILE A 253 -29.05 6.27 -20.65
N TYR A 254 -28.93 7.14 -19.65
CA TYR A 254 -29.92 7.25 -18.58
C TYR A 254 -31.06 8.20 -18.89
N GLY A 255 -30.93 9.04 -19.93
CA GLY A 255 -31.93 10.02 -20.31
C GLY A 255 -32.02 11.23 -19.37
N ARG A 256 -31.02 11.41 -18.48
CA ARG A 256 -30.92 12.48 -17.47
C ARG A 256 -29.47 12.88 -17.26
N SER A 257 -29.24 14.15 -16.91
CA SER A 257 -27.88 14.61 -16.58
C SER A 257 -27.34 13.95 -15.31
N LEU A 258 -26.02 13.88 -15.18
CA LEU A 258 -25.34 13.33 -14.01
C LEU A 258 -25.73 14.08 -12.73
N GLU A 259 -25.90 15.43 -12.81
CA GLU A 259 -26.33 16.26 -11.67
C GLU A 259 -27.73 15.87 -11.20
N ARG A 260 -28.66 15.68 -12.15
CA ARG A 260 -30.03 15.32 -11.79
C ARG A 260 -30.10 13.95 -11.13
N VAL A 261 -29.41 12.97 -11.66
CA VAL A 261 -29.31 11.62 -11.06
C VAL A 261 -28.60 11.68 -9.71
N SER A 262 -27.62 12.57 -9.54
CA SER A 262 -26.98 12.80 -8.26
C SER A 262 -27.94 13.31 -7.18
N GLU A 263 -28.82 14.25 -7.52
CA GLU A 263 -29.87 14.74 -6.60
C GLU A 263 -30.84 13.62 -6.20
N GLU A 264 -31.27 12.80 -7.17
CA GLU A 264 -32.17 11.67 -6.96
C GLU A 264 -31.52 10.59 -6.07
N TRP A 265 -30.21 10.25 -6.30
CA TRP A 265 -29.45 9.35 -5.45
C TRP A 265 -29.28 9.87 -4.02
N GLN A 266 -28.93 11.15 -3.85
CA GLN A 266 -28.83 11.75 -2.51
C GLN A 266 -30.18 11.74 -1.78
N HIS A 267 -31.30 11.92 -2.50
CA HIS A 267 -32.63 11.81 -1.92
C HIS A 267 -32.93 10.38 -1.49
N TRP A 268 -32.63 9.38 -2.34
CA TRP A 268 -32.78 7.96 -2.04
C TRP A 268 -31.99 7.56 -0.78
N MET A 269 -30.75 8.04 -0.63
CA MET A 269 -29.92 7.81 0.55
C MET A 269 -30.52 8.41 1.83
N ARG A 270 -31.08 9.62 1.73
CA ARG A 270 -31.76 10.26 2.88
C ARG A 270 -33.02 9.50 3.29
N GLN A 271 -33.82 9.04 2.34
CA GLN A 271 -34.97 8.19 2.64
C GLN A 271 -34.62 6.92 3.37
N ARG A 272 -33.48 6.33 3.04
CA ARG A 272 -32.97 5.09 3.65
C ARG A 272 -32.46 5.31 5.08
N TYR A 273 -31.71 6.36 5.34
CA TYR A 273 -30.97 6.50 6.61
C TYR A 273 -31.55 7.50 7.60
N TYR A 274 -32.35 8.47 7.20
CA TYR A 274 -32.95 9.42 8.16
C TYR A 274 -33.83 8.77 9.22
N PRO A 275 -34.59 7.71 8.95
CA PRO A 275 -35.42 7.05 9.99
C PRO A 275 -34.59 6.55 11.19
N VAL A 276 -33.31 6.17 10.98
CA VAL A 276 -32.44 5.66 12.05
C VAL A 276 -32.23 6.67 13.19
N VAL A 277 -32.34 7.99 12.91
CA VAL A 277 -32.16 9.05 13.91
C VAL A 277 -33.27 9.04 14.96
N THR A 278 -34.45 8.50 14.62
CA THR A 278 -35.55 8.40 15.57
C THR A 278 -35.36 7.30 16.61
N GLU A 279 -34.55 6.29 16.28
CA GLU A 279 -34.36 5.10 17.12
C GLU A 279 -33.00 5.08 17.82
N GLY A 280 -31.97 5.55 17.14
CA GLY A 280 -30.58 5.57 17.66
C GLY A 280 -30.21 6.91 18.29
N ARG A 281 -29.10 6.90 19.05
CA ARG A 281 -28.57 8.12 19.68
C ARG A 281 -27.11 8.35 19.26
N PRO A 282 -26.70 9.62 18.99
CA PRO A 282 -25.30 9.93 18.70
C PRO A 282 -24.36 9.55 19.85
N LEU A 283 -23.17 9.04 19.52
CA LEU A 283 -22.12 8.72 20.49
C LEU A 283 -21.74 9.91 21.38
N ALA A 284 -21.78 11.12 20.85
CA ALA A 284 -21.48 12.35 21.59
C ALA A 284 -22.43 12.62 22.78
N ILE A 285 -23.62 12.01 22.78
CA ILE A 285 -24.62 12.14 23.85
C ILE A 285 -24.57 10.97 24.84
N THR A 286 -24.26 9.77 24.33
CA THR A 286 -24.38 8.51 25.10
C THR A 286 -23.07 8.03 25.73
N ALA A 287 -21.93 8.58 25.28
CA ALA A 287 -20.63 8.10 25.72
C ALA A 287 -19.62 9.25 25.88
N VAL A 288 -18.67 9.06 26.80
CA VAL A 288 -17.53 9.97 26.98
C VAL A 288 -16.39 9.52 26.09
N LYS A 289 -15.91 10.42 25.20
CA LYS A 289 -14.78 10.12 24.33
C LYS A 289 -13.46 10.08 25.10
N VAL A 290 -12.74 8.97 24.96
CA VAL A 290 -11.41 8.76 25.56
C VAL A 290 -10.31 9.16 24.58
N ALA A 291 -10.40 8.75 23.31
CA ALA A 291 -9.37 9.04 22.29
C ALA A 291 -9.96 9.17 20.90
N ASP A 292 -9.35 10.01 20.07
CA ASP A 292 -9.64 10.13 18.64
C ASP A 292 -8.68 9.26 17.84
N LEU A 293 -9.10 8.84 16.61
CA LEU A 293 -8.30 7.99 15.73
C LEU A 293 -7.73 6.77 16.47
N ALA A 294 -8.60 6.07 17.21
CA ALA A 294 -8.22 5.02 18.12
C ALA A 294 -9.19 3.84 18.00
N ILE A 295 -8.64 2.61 18.03
CA ILE A 295 -9.40 1.36 17.90
C ILE A 295 -8.85 0.27 18.82
N LYS A 296 -9.64 -0.81 19.00
CA LYS A 296 -9.27 -2.02 19.76
C LYS A 296 -8.79 -1.71 21.19
N PRO A 297 -9.61 -0.98 21.99
CA PRO A 297 -9.20 -0.58 23.34
C PRO A 297 -9.14 -1.76 24.30
N VAL A 298 -8.21 -1.68 25.25
CA VAL A 298 -8.16 -2.54 26.44
C VAL A 298 -7.81 -1.71 27.69
N ALA A 299 -8.54 -1.90 28.77
CA ALA A 299 -8.28 -1.25 30.05
C ALA A 299 -7.53 -2.19 30.97
N TRP A 300 -6.56 -1.64 31.69
CA TRP A 300 -5.83 -2.28 32.74
C TRP A 300 -5.68 -1.32 33.92
N ARG A 301 -5.74 -1.85 35.15
CA ARG A 301 -5.51 -1.08 36.35
C ARG A 301 -4.39 -1.73 37.18
N ALA A 302 -3.38 -0.95 37.51
CA ALA A 302 -2.35 -1.38 38.45
C ALA A 302 -2.99 -1.64 39.85
N PRO A 303 -2.53 -2.65 40.61
CA PRO A 303 -3.14 -3.00 41.87
C PRO A 303 -3.24 -1.85 42.90
N GLU A 304 -2.32 -0.91 42.87
CA GLU A 304 -2.24 0.24 43.79
C GLU A 304 -2.82 1.55 43.16
N ASP A 305 -3.33 1.51 41.94
CA ASP A 305 -3.84 2.73 41.25
C ASP A 305 -5.38 2.79 41.28
N SER A 306 -5.91 3.99 41.47
CA SER A 306 -7.36 4.24 41.43
C SER A 306 -7.89 4.51 40.04
N ALA A 307 -7.02 4.74 39.06
CA ALA A 307 -7.38 5.04 37.68
C ALA A 307 -6.99 3.87 36.75
N SER A 308 -7.83 3.60 35.77
CA SER A 308 -7.51 2.64 34.70
C SER A 308 -6.62 3.27 33.63
N GLU A 309 -5.67 2.51 33.09
CA GLU A 309 -4.93 2.87 31.91
C GLU A 309 -5.52 2.14 30.69
N VAL A 310 -5.90 2.88 29.66
CA VAL A 310 -6.51 2.34 28.44
C VAL A 310 -5.45 2.31 27.34
N PHE A 311 -5.14 1.12 26.84
CA PHE A 311 -4.26 0.89 25.69
C PHE A 311 -5.10 0.74 24.44
N TYR A 312 -4.61 1.26 23.30
CA TYR A 312 -5.31 1.21 22.03
C TYR A 312 -4.36 1.39 20.86
N PHE A 313 -4.74 0.93 19.67
CA PHE A 313 -4.04 1.25 18.45
C PHE A 313 -4.46 2.63 17.92
N SER A 314 -3.49 3.38 17.40
CA SER A 314 -3.74 4.69 16.80
C SER A 314 -2.83 4.94 15.60
N PRO A 315 -3.39 5.29 14.43
CA PRO A 315 -2.64 5.72 13.24
C PRO A 315 -2.40 7.24 13.21
N THR A 316 -2.53 7.94 14.35
CA THR A 316 -2.55 9.43 14.41
C THR A 316 -1.36 10.08 13.72
N ARG A 317 -0.22 9.40 13.68
CA ARG A 317 0.99 9.89 13.02
C ARG A 317 1.25 9.23 11.66
N GLY A 318 0.26 8.54 11.08
CA GLY A 318 0.39 7.81 9.82
C GLY A 318 1.18 6.51 9.93
N TYR A 319 1.60 6.14 11.13
CA TYR A 319 2.11 4.81 11.50
C TYR A 319 1.13 4.20 12.49
N ALA A 320 0.91 2.91 12.41
CA ALA A 320 0.21 2.21 13.48
C ALA A 320 1.10 2.19 14.73
N GLU A 321 0.59 2.72 15.84
CA GLU A 321 1.29 2.79 17.14
C GLU A 321 0.35 2.27 18.24
N ILE A 322 0.92 1.72 19.32
CA ILE A 322 0.16 1.44 20.54
C ILE A 322 0.31 2.64 21.47
N HIS A 323 -0.81 3.20 21.85
CA HIS A 323 -0.92 4.32 22.79
C HIS A 323 -1.53 3.88 24.10
N ALA A 324 -1.25 4.62 25.16
CA ALA A 324 -1.90 4.48 26.45
C ALA A 324 -2.40 5.82 26.98
N ARG A 325 -3.53 5.79 27.70
CA ARG A 325 -4.15 6.98 28.30
C ARG A 325 -4.82 6.62 29.62
N ARG A 326 -4.55 7.40 30.67
CA ARG A 326 -5.23 7.22 31.96
C ARG A 326 -6.66 7.75 31.86
N VAL A 327 -7.59 6.98 32.40
CA VAL A 327 -9.02 7.31 32.45
C VAL A 327 -9.49 7.23 33.89
N SER A 328 -10.20 8.25 34.34
CA SER A 328 -10.84 8.33 35.64
C SER A 328 -12.16 9.07 35.56
N HIS A 329 -12.95 9.06 36.64
CA HIS A 329 -14.24 9.77 36.74
C HIS A 329 -14.18 11.26 36.33
N GLY A 330 -13.01 11.89 36.40
CA GLY A 330 -12.77 13.29 36.00
C GLY A 330 -12.38 13.51 34.55
N GLY A 331 -12.32 12.46 33.72
CA GLY A 331 -11.97 12.56 32.31
C GLY A 331 -10.71 11.77 31.94
N ALA A 332 -10.24 12.02 30.71
CA ALA A 332 -9.08 11.32 30.15
C ALA A 332 -7.80 12.21 30.23
N GLY A 333 -6.71 11.66 30.74
CA GLY A 333 -5.39 12.27 30.82
C GLY A 333 -4.73 12.49 29.44
N ARG A 334 -3.44 12.81 29.38
CA ARG A 334 -2.69 12.91 28.10
C ARG A 334 -2.39 11.52 27.55
N SER A 335 -2.49 11.37 26.23
CA SER A 335 -2.06 10.16 25.54
C SER A 335 -0.52 10.09 25.49
N ARG A 336 0.04 8.89 25.69
CA ARG A 336 1.47 8.58 25.48
C ARG A 336 1.63 7.42 24.49
N THR A 337 2.65 7.45 23.66
CA THR A 337 3.01 6.32 22.80
C THR A 337 3.74 5.28 23.64
N VAL A 338 3.27 4.04 23.59
CA VAL A 338 3.85 2.87 24.29
C VAL A 338 4.78 2.13 23.32
N VAL A 339 4.26 1.75 22.14
CA VAL A 339 5.03 1.04 21.10
C VAL A 339 4.94 1.81 19.78
N LYS A 340 6.10 2.08 19.19
CA LYS A 340 6.21 2.72 17.86
C LYS A 340 6.32 1.64 16.79
N GLY A 341 5.31 1.51 15.94
CA GLY A 341 5.30 0.56 14.84
C GLY A 341 5.76 1.10 13.49
N GLU A 342 5.90 0.22 12.52
CA GLU A 342 6.12 0.49 11.09
C GLU A 342 7.38 1.30 10.77
N ARG A 343 8.38 1.33 11.65
CA ARG A 343 9.63 2.11 11.49
C ARG A 343 10.89 1.26 11.40
N ASN A 344 10.78 0.00 11.80
CA ASN A 344 11.87 -0.96 11.82
C ASN A 344 11.31 -2.38 11.67
N GLU A 345 12.21 -3.35 11.54
CA GLU A 345 11.90 -4.77 11.38
C GLU A 345 11.26 -5.44 12.59
N GLN A 346 11.28 -4.81 13.77
CA GLN A 346 10.71 -5.41 14.98
C GLN A 346 9.17 -5.34 14.99
N PHE A 347 8.61 -4.25 14.45
CA PHE A 347 7.16 -4.01 14.41
C PHE A 347 6.78 -3.53 13.01
N GLU A 348 6.68 -4.45 12.04
CA GLU A 348 6.41 -4.10 10.63
C GLU A 348 4.93 -3.80 10.36
N SER A 349 4.00 -4.50 11.05
CA SER A 349 2.55 -4.24 11.02
C SER A 349 1.90 -4.81 12.28
N PHE A 350 0.92 -4.11 12.85
CA PHE A 350 0.19 -4.56 14.04
C PHE A 350 -1.15 -5.23 13.75
N HIS A 351 -1.58 -5.34 12.49
CA HIS A 351 -2.89 -5.85 12.12
C HIS A 351 -4.04 -5.16 12.87
N PHE A 352 -3.94 -3.84 13.05
CA PHE A 352 -4.75 -3.08 14.00
C PHE A 352 -6.26 -3.08 13.72
N PHE A 353 -6.70 -3.41 12.50
CA PHE A 353 -8.11 -3.65 12.19
C PHE A 353 -8.58 -5.05 12.57
N SER A 354 -7.70 -6.05 12.44
CA SER A 354 -8.04 -7.47 12.57
C SER A 354 -7.66 -8.06 13.94
N SER A 355 -6.69 -7.46 14.65
CA SER A 355 -6.18 -7.97 15.92
C SER A 355 -6.41 -6.99 17.06
N ARG A 356 -6.65 -7.50 18.26
CA ARG A 356 -6.78 -6.69 19.48
C ARG A 356 -5.59 -6.92 20.42
N LEU A 357 -5.45 -6.04 21.40
CA LEU A 357 -4.52 -6.15 22.52
C LEU A 357 -5.18 -6.84 23.70
N ASP A 358 -4.39 -7.44 24.59
CA ASP A 358 -4.82 -7.78 25.94
C ASP A 358 -3.72 -7.48 26.96
N VAL A 359 -4.10 -7.27 28.22
CA VAL A 359 -3.17 -6.94 29.31
C VAL A 359 -3.35 -7.92 30.46
N SER A 360 -2.24 -8.53 30.95
CA SER A 360 -2.25 -9.39 32.11
C SER A 360 -2.53 -8.60 33.40
N HIS A 361 -2.88 -9.30 34.46
CA HIS A 361 -3.02 -8.69 35.77
C HIS A 361 -1.75 -7.92 36.21
N ASP A 362 -0.58 -8.43 35.86
CA ASP A 362 0.73 -7.87 36.23
C ASP A 362 1.21 -6.76 35.27
N GLY A 363 0.36 -6.32 34.33
CA GLY A 363 0.69 -5.22 33.41
C GLY A 363 1.60 -5.62 32.26
N VAL A 364 1.42 -6.82 31.72
CA VAL A 364 2.10 -7.25 30.48
C VAL A 364 1.12 -7.19 29.33
N VAL A 365 1.37 -6.29 28.36
CA VAL A 365 0.57 -6.15 27.16
C VAL A 365 0.97 -7.24 26.17
N ALA A 366 0.02 -8.07 25.76
CA ALA A 366 0.17 -9.03 24.67
C ALA A 366 -0.40 -8.44 23.38
N PHE A 367 0.37 -8.49 22.31
CA PHE A 367 -0.04 -8.06 20.97
C PHE A 367 0.73 -8.81 19.90
N SER A 368 0.18 -8.87 18.70
CA SER A 368 0.85 -9.43 17.53
C SER A 368 1.44 -8.32 16.67
N SER A 369 2.53 -8.65 16.01
CA SER A 369 3.10 -7.81 14.96
C SER A 369 3.84 -8.66 13.94
N ARG A 370 3.79 -8.22 12.68
CA ARG A 370 4.63 -8.77 11.63
C ARG A 370 6.10 -8.63 11.97
N TYR A 371 6.82 -9.74 11.90
CA TYR A 371 8.26 -9.83 12.13
C TYR A 371 8.88 -10.74 11.08
N PHE A 372 9.48 -10.16 10.05
CA PHE A 372 9.98 -10.83 8.85
C PHE A 372 8.89 -11.62 8.06
N ASP A 373 9.02 -12.95 7.98
CA ASP A 373 8.19 -13.81 7.15
C ASP A 373 6.80 -14.12 7.74
N ARG A 374 6.60 -13.94 9.04
CA ARG A 374 5.38 -14.28 9.79
C ARG A 374 5.19 -13.37 10.99
N ASP A 375 4.03 -13.49 11.63
CA ASP A 375 3.78 -12.76 12.85
C ASP A 375 4.56 -13.34 14.04
N ALA A 376 4.81 -12.46 15.01
CA ALA A 376 5.26 -12.82 16.34
C ALA A 376 4.28 -12.30 17.39
N LEU A 377 4.06 -13.08 18.42
CA LEU A 377 3.42 -12.65 19.65
C LEU A 377 4.46 -11.92 20.51
N PHE A 378 4.18 -10.66 20.83
CA PHE A 378 5.02 -9.84 21.69
C PHE A 378 4.39 -9.68 23.06
N LEU A 379 5.23 -9.74 24.09
CA LEU A 379 4.91 -9.44 25.47
C LEU A 379 5.67 -8.18 25.89
N TRP A 380 4.94 -7.11 26.20
CA TRP A 380 5.50 -5.81 26.58
C TRP A 380 5.20 -5.48 28.03
N SER A 381 6.23 -5.30 28.85
CA SER A 381 6.07 -4.86 30.24
C SER A 381 5.76 -3.35 30.29
N VAL A 382 4.65 -3.00 30.92
CA VAL A 382 4.29 -1.60 31.19
C VAL A 382 5.27 -0.97 32.17
N ALA A 383 5.68 -1.71 33.19
CA ALA A 383 6.59 -1.24 34.25
C ALA A 383 8.02 -1.00 33.71
N GLU A 384 8.54 -1.92 32.90
CA GLU A 384 9.89 -1.83 32.33
C GLU A 384 9.92 -0.99 31.03
N ASN A 385 8.75 -0.72 30.43
CA ASN A 385 8.60 -0.06 29.15
C ASN A 385 9.46 -0.72 28.03
N ALA A 386 9.45 -2.06 28.00
CA ALA A 386 10.29 -2.89 27.13
C ALA A 386 9.61 -4.20 26.75
N VAL A 387 10.08 -4.81 25.66
CA VAL A 387 9.69 -6.17 25.26
C VAL A 387 10.32 -7.18 26.23
N GLN A 388 9.49 -7.97 26.92
CA GLN A 388 9.91 -9.09 27.78
C GLN A 388 10.00 -10.41 27.01
N GLY A 389 9.18 -10.60 25.97
CA GLY A 389 9.14 -11.84 25.20
C GLY A 389 8.69 -11.63 23.77
N ARG A 390 9.21 -12.48 22.86
CA ARG A 390 8.80 -12.58 21.46
C ARG A 390 8.76 -14.04 21.06
N TYR A 391 7.61 -14.49 20.57
CA TYR A 391 7.35 -15.88 20.22
C TYR A 391 6.86 -15.98 18.77
N GLN A 392 7.49 -16.81 17.97
CA GLN A 392 7.07 -17.20 16.63
C GLN A 392 6.88 -18.71 16.59
N PHE A 393 5.91 -19.18 15.81
CA PHE A 393 5.55 -20.59 15.77
C PHE A 393 5.69 -21.13 14.34
N GLU A 394 6.27 -22.32 14.24
CA GLU A 394 6.35 -23.00 12.95
C GLU A 394 4.95 -23.37 12.47
N GLY A 395 4.68 -23.18 11.18
CA GLY A 395 3.39 -23.47 10.56
C GLY A 395 2.29 -22.44 10.81
N ILE A 396 2.52 -21.38 11.62
CA ILE A 396 1.60 -20.26 11.82
C ILE A 396 2.17 -19.02 11.14
N VAL A 397 1.40 -18.39 10.27
CA VAL A 397 1.81 -17.19 9.51
C VAL A 397 1.21 -15.91 10.07
N SER A 398 0.01 -15.98 10.66
CA SER A 398 -0.62 -14.82 11.30
C SER A 398 -1.11 -15.17 12.72
N ILE A 399 -0.99 -14.21 13.63
CA ILE A 399 -1.43 -14.30 15.03
C ILE A 399 -2.36 -13.13 15.29
N LEU A 400 -3.62 -13.41 15.65
CA LEU A 400 -4.63 -12.39 15.87
C LEU A 400 -5.22 -12.49 17.28
N SER A 401 -5.59 -11.35 17.83
CA SER A 401 -6.39 -11.20 19.05
C SER A 401 -5.91 -12.03 20.24
N PRO A 402 -4.65 -11.88 20.69
CA PRO A 402 -4.17 -12.57 21.87
C PRO A 402 -4.96 -12.19 23.11
N SER A 403 -5.23 -13.17 23.99
CA SER A 403 -5.92 -12.98 25.26
C SER A 403 -5.26 -13.79 26.38
N TRP A 404 -4.96 -13.13 27.50
CA TRP A 404 -4.32 -13.71 28.68
C TRP A 404 -5.22 -14.67 29.44
N ALA A 405 -4.68 -15.82 29.80
CA ALA A 405 -5.32 -16.67 30.83
C ALA A 405 -5.34 -15.94 32.17
N PRO A 406 -6.33 -16.21 33.04
CA PRO A 406 -6.45 -15.55 34.34
C PRO A 406 -5.24 -15.74 35.25
N ASP A 407 -4.51 -16.85 35.09
CA ASP A 407 -3.31 -17.19 35.89
C ASP A 407 -2.03 -16.47 35.39
N GLY A 408 -2.10 -15.72 34.32
CA GLY A 408 -0.97 -14.99 33.72
C GLY A 408 0.13 -15.86 33.10
N ARG A 409 -0.10 -17.20 32.98
CA ARG A 409 0.92 -18.15 32.50
C ARG A 409 0.79 -18.56 31.06
N SER A 410 -0.32 -18.24 30.41
CA SER A 410 -0.55 -18.57 29.00
C SER A 410 -1.41 -17.51 28.31
N VAL A 411 -1.35 -17.52 26.98
CA VAL A 411 -2.16 -16.68 26.09
C VAL A 411 -2.85 -17.59 25.08
N VAL A 412 -4.14 -17.36 24.83
CA VAL A 412 -4.88 -17.93 23.70
C VAL A 412 -4.93 -16.89 22.57
N PHE A 413 -4.87 -17.34 21.32
CA PHE A 413 -4.95 -16.47 20.15
C PHE A 413 -5.55 -17.20 18.95
N SER A 414 -6.04 -16.48 17.96
CA SER A 414 -6.40 -17.00 16.64
C SER A 414 -5.16 -17.07 15.78
N GLY A 415 -4.85 -18.24 15.21
CA GLY A 415 -3.68 -18.47 14.39
C GLY A 415 -4.04 -18.92 12.98
N LEU A 416 -3.62 -18.16 11.95
CA LEU A 416 -3.73 -18.61 10.56
C LEU A 416 -2.51 -19.46 10.20
N SER A 417 -2.77 -20.70 9.78
CA SER A 417 -1.71 -21.63 9.38
C SER A 417 -1.21 -21.37 7.95
N ILE A 418 -0.06 -21.97 7.60
CA ILE A 418 0.48 -21.95 6.21
C ILE A 418 -0.44 -22.66 5.20
N THR A 419 -1.42 -23.43 5.66
CA THR A 419 -2.42 -24.11 4.83
C THR A 419 -3.73 -23.31 4.72
N GLY A 420 -3.84 -22.15 5.38
CA GLY A 420 -5.03 -21.29 5.34
C GLY A 420 -6.06 -21.55 6.44
N TYR A 421 -5.87 -22.52 7.33
CA TYR A 421 -6.80 -22.74 8.45
C TYR A 421 -6.62 -21.71 9.56
N SER A 422 -7.73 -21.15 10.06
CA SER A 422 -7.79 -20.18 11.15
C SER A 422 -8.35 -20.82 12.41
N ASP A 423 -7.46 -21.27 13.30
CA ASP A 423 -7.78 -22.03 14.50
C ASP A 423 -7.37 -21.31 15.79
N LEU A 424 -7.88 -21.79 16.94
CA LEU A 424 -7.46 -21.33 18.24
C LEU A 424 -6.21 -22.08 18.70
N TYR A 425 -5.25 -21.32 19.21
CA TYR A 425 -4.01 -21.82 19.78
C TYR A 425 -3.80 -21.26 21.19
N ARG A 426 -3.15 -22.04 22.06
CA ARG A 426 -2.71 -21.63 23.38
C ARG A 426 -1.19 -21.75 23.48
N VAL A 427 -0.52 -20.71 23.97
CA VAL A 427 0.91 -20.72 24.24
C VAL A 427 1.19 -20.53 25.73
N TRP A 428 2.10 -21.33 26.26
CA TRP A 428 2.54 -21.28 27.65
C TRP A 428 3.88 -20.56 27.79
N PHE A 429 4.06 -19.82 28.89
CA PHE A 429 5.27 -19.08 29.16
C PHE A 429 6.01 -19.61 30.38
N PRO A 430 7.36 -19.52 30.46
CA PRO A 430 8.24 -18.86 29.45
C PRO A 430 8.71 -19.77 28.29
N ASP A 431 8.39 -21.09 28.33
CA ASP A 431 8.92 -22.09 27.41
C ASP A 431 8.38 -21.98 25.97
N GLY A 432 7.31 -21.24 25.75
CA GLY A 432 6.70 -21.07 24.41
C GLY A 432 6.01 -22.33 23.90
N ARG A 433 5.66 -23.29 24.76
CA ARG A 433 4.93 -24.51 24.35
C ARG A 433 3.59 -24.15 23.75
N LEU A 434 3.37 -24.57 22.50
CA LEU A 434 2.15 -24.32 21.74
C LEU A 434 1.22 -25.53 21.79
N GLU A 435 -0.07 -25.25 21.94
CA GLU A 435 -1.16 -26.21 21.88
C GLU A 435 -2.23 -25.71 20.91
N ARG A 436 -2.67 -26.52 19.96
CA ARG A 436 -3.77 -26.22 19.05
C ARG A 436 -5.07 -26.73 19.64
N LEU A 437 -6.05 -25.82 19.86
CA LEU A 437 -7.30 -26.10 20.57
C LEU A 437 -8.43 -26.52 19.61
N THR A 438 -8.49 -25.93 18.40
CA THR A 438 -9.47 -26.30 17.35
C THR A 438 -8.76 -26.81 16.10
N ARG A 439 -9.47 -27.63 15.24
CA ARG A 439 -8.89 -28.25 14.04
C ARG A 439 -9.97 -28.51 13.03
N ASP A 440 -10.37 -27.51 12.31
CA ASP A 440 -11.38 -27.65 11.25
C ASP A 440 -11.26 -26.54 10.20
N ARG A 441 -12.24 -26.42 9.29
CA ARG A 441 -12.24 -25.45 8.20
C ARG A 441 -12.87 -24.11 8.56
N TYR A 442 -13.47 -24.02 9.75
CA TYR A 442 -14.14 -22.81 10.19
C TYR A 442 -13.14 -21.76 10.67
N GLU A 443 -13.51 -20.49 10.52
CA GLU A 443 -12.68 -19.38 11.00
C GLU A 443 -12.99 -19.10 12.46
N ASP A 444 -12.05 -19.35 13.36
CA ASP A 444 -12.15 -19.09 14.79
C ASP A 444 -11.39 -17.83 15.19
N LEU A 445 -12.10 -16.81 15.69
CA LEU A 445 -11.57 -15.48 15.96
C LEU A 445 -11.84 -15.01 17.40
N ASP A 446 -11.03 -14.04 17.82
CA ASP A 446 -11.23 -13.26 19.04
C ASP A 446 -11.43 -14.07 20.33
N PRO A 447 -10.56 -15.04 20.64
CA PRO A 447 -10.73 -15.86 21.84
C PRO A 447 -10.58 -15.05 23.12
N THR A 448 -11.32 -15.43 24.17
CA THR A 448 -11.22 -14.88 25.53
C THR A 448 -11.44 -15.95 26.57
N PHE A 449 -10.58 -16.01 27.59
CA PHE A 449 -10.73 -16.96 28.70
C PHE A 449 -11.86 -16.57 29.65
N SER A 450 -12.57 -17.59 30.17
CA SER A 450 -13.41 -17.42 31.35
C SER A 450 -12.60 -17.05 32.61
N PRO A 451 -13.19 -16.37 33.58
CA PRO A 451 -12.50 -15.99 34.85
C PRO A 451 -11.84 -17.15 35.58
N ASP A 452 -12.36 -18.36 35.46
CA ASP A 452 -11.81 -19.58 36.06
C ASP A 452 -10.79 -20.31 35.16
N GLY A 453 -10.57 -19.83 33.93
CA GLY A 453 -9.62 -20.39 32.96
C GLY A 453 -10.01 -21.74 32.37
N ARG A 454 -11.23 -22.23 32.59
CA ARG A 454 -11.69 -23.55 32.11
C ARG A 454 -12.28 -23.51 30.71
N THR A 455 -12.85 -22.39 30.32
CA THR A 455 -13.47 -22.23 29.00
C THR A 455 -12.87 -21.05 28.25
N VAL A 456 -12.95 -21.12 26.90
CA VAL A 456 -12.61 -20.02 25.99
C VAL A 456 -13.86 -19.69 25.18
N ALA A 457 -14.31 -18.44 25.25
CA ALA A 457 -15.34 -17.94 24.34
C ALA A 457 -14.67 -17.35 23.09
N PHE A 458 -15.27 -17.53 21.91
CA PHE A 458 -14.73 -17.07 20.63
C PHE A 458 -15.84 -16.84 19.62
N SER A 459 -15.55 -16.12 18.57
CA SER A 459 -16.42 -15.91 17.41
C SER A 459 -16.05 -16.90 16.31
N SER A 460 -17.05 -17.50 15.64
CA SER A 460 -16.78 -18.44 14.56
C SER A 460 -17.91 -18.45 13.51
N ASP A 461 -17.54 -18.76 12.28
CA ASP A 461 -18.46 -18.99 11.17
C ASP A 461 -19.00 -20.43 11.10
N ARG A 462 -18.71 -21.30 12.11
CA ARG A 462 -19.24 -22.68 12.25
C ARG A 462 -20.75 -22.75 12.54
N THR A 463 -21.51 -21.79 12.10
CA THR A 463 -22.97 -21.67 12.21
C THR A 463 -23.62 -21.97 10.87
N ALA A 464 -24.91 -22.34 10.84
CA ALA A 464 -25.65 -22.55 9.58
C ALA A 464 -25.65 -21.31 8.66
N PHE A 465 -25.35 -20.13 9.19
CA PHE A 465 -25.27 -18.86 8.45
C PHE A 465 -23.83 -18.49 8.04
N GLY A 466 -22.83 -19.32 8.37
CA GLY A 466 -21.44 -19.03 8.06
C GLY A 466 -21.14 -19.01 6.56
N SER A 467 -21.88 -19.78 5.76
CA SER A 467 -21.81 -19.75 4.29
C SER A 467 -22.20 -18.39 3.68
N GLU A 468 -22.95 -17.56 4.42
CA GLU A 468 -23.35 -16.20 4.04
C GLU A 468 -22.50 -15.13 4.74
N GLY A 469 -21.48 -15.54 5.51
CA GLY A 469 -20.58 -14.65 6.25
C GLY A 469 -21.01 -14.34 7.69
N GLY A 470 -22.13 -14.93 8.17
CA GLY A 470 -22.58 -14.79 9.56
C GLY A 470 -21.63 -15.49 10.54
N ARG A 471 -21.44 -14.87 11.71
CA ARG A 471 -20.63 -15.43 12.81
C ARG A 471 -21.43 -15.42 14.10
N ASN A 472 -21.29 -16.51 14.88
CA ASN A 472 -21.89 -16.53 16.21
C ASN A 472 -20.81 -16.81 17.28
N LEU A 473 -21.17 -16.65 18.54
CA LEU A 473 -20.28 -16.95 19.67
C LEU A 473 -20.41 -18.40 20.08
N PHE A 474 -19.25 -18.95 20.44
CA PHE A 474 -19.08 -20.34 20.90
C PHE A 474 -18.28 -20.37 22.19
N ARG A 475 -18.39 -21.46 22.94
CA ARG A 475 -17.57 -21.80 24.10
C ARG A 475 -16.81 -23.09 23.83
N LEU A 476 -15.52 -23.08 24.12
CA LEU A 476 -14.66 -24.26 24.10
C LEU A 476 -14.29 -24.64 25.53
N ASP A 477 -14.57 -25.87 25.95
CA ASP A 477 -14.01 -26.42 27.18
C ASP A 477 -12.55 -26.83 26.94
N VAL A 478 -11.62 -26.20 27.63
CA VAL A 478 -10.17 -26.36 27.39
C VAL A 478 -9.68 -27.78 27.72
N ALA A 479 -10.31 -28.47 28.66
CA ALA A 479 -9.89 -29.80 29.12
C ALA A 479 -10.40 -30.93 28.18
N THR A 480 -11.60 -30.78 27.64
CA THR A 480 -12.25 -31.79 26.80
C THR A 480 -12.20 -31.50 25.31
N GLY A 481 -11.97 -30.22 24.92
CA GLY A 481 -12.08 -29.78 23.53
C GLY A 481 -13.53 -29.67 23.02
N ALA A 482 -14.53 -29.80 23.89
CA ALA A 482 -15.94 -29.69 23.50
C ALA A 482 -16.29 -28.25 23.16
N VAL A 483 -16.96 -28.05 22.02
CA VAL A 483 -17.44 -26.73 21.54
C VAL A 483 -18.96 -26.68 21.62
N GLU A 484 -19.49 -25.61 22.19
CA GLU A 484 -20.93 -25.38 22.36
C GLU A 484 -21.30 -23.98 21.84
N HIS A 485 -22.47 -23.83 21.24
CA HIS A 485 -23.04 -22.54 20.88
C HIS A 485 -23.33 -21.68 22.12
N LEU A 486 -23.03 -20.39 22.06
CA LEU A 486 -23.42 -19.38 23.05
C LEU A 486 -24.49 -18.43 22.48
N THR A 487 -24.36 -18.04 21.21
CA THR A 487 -25.33 -17.26 20.48
C THR A 487 -25.68 -17.93 19.16
N TYR A 488 -26.84 -17.56 18.56
CA TYR A 488 -27.26 -18.13 17.31
C TYR A 488 -28.20 -17.19 16.56
N GLY A 489 -27.91 -16.97 15.26
CA GLY A 489 -28.75 -16.18 14.33
C GLY A 489 -28.03 -15.77 13.07
N ASN A 490 -28.81 -15.27 12.10
CA ASN A 490 -28.29 -14.75 10.84
C ASN A 490 -27.78 -13.30 11.00
N TRP A 491 -26.70 -13.15 11.72
CA TRP A 491 -25.97 -11.90 11.97
C TRP A 491 -24.56 -12.24 12.41
N SER A 492 -23.72 -11.22 12.61
CA SER A 492 -22.36 -11.40 13.12
C SER A 492 -22.24 -10.97 14.58
N ASP A 493 -21.86 -11.91 15.44
CA ASP A 493 -21.45 -11.70 16.81
C ASP A 493 -19.93 -11.80 16.88
N GLU A 494 -19.24 -10.69 17.21
CA GLU A 494 -17.78 -10.55 17.09
C GLU A 494 -17.17 -10.03 18.42
N THR A 495 -15.87 -10.20 18.55
CA THR A 495 -15.04 -9.60 19.62
C THR A 495 -15.54 -9.85 21.03
N PRO A 496 -15.87 -11.12 21.41
CA PRO A 496 -16.27 -11.42 22.78
C PRO A 496 -15.15 -11.09 23.77
N ARG A 497 -15.53 -10.56 24.92
CA ARG A 497 -14.63 -10.33 26.06
C ARG A 497 -15.32 -10.71 27.35
N TRP A 498 -14.73 -11.66 28.06
CA TRP A 498 -15.25 -12.11 29.35
C TRP A 498 -14.92 -11.11 30.45
N SER A 499 -15.92 -10.70 31.20
CA SER A 499 -15.74 -9.88 32.39
C SER A 499 -15.40 -10.76 33.62
N ARG A 500 -14.35 -10.37 34.32
CA ARG A 500 -13.93 -11.07 35.54
C ARG A 500 -14.81 -10.76 36.76
N ASP A 501 -15.57 -9.65 36.69
CA ASP A 501 -16.31 -9.14 37.85
C ASP A 501 -17.74 -9.68 37.95
N ASP A 502 -18.46 -9.74 36.82
CA ASP A 502 -19.87 -10.18 36.79
C ASP A 502 -20.11 -11.48 36.02
N GLY A 503 -19.03 -12.09 35.48
CA GLY A 503 -19.08 -13.36 34.79
C GLY A 503 -19.80 -13.33 33.43
N ARG A 504 -20.09 -12.15 32.88
CA ARG A 504 -20.74 -11.97 31.59
C ARG A 504 -19.72 -11.86 30.46
N ILE A 505 -20.18 -12.19 29.25
CA ILE A 505 -19.43 -11.98 28.02
C ILE A 505 -20.01 -10.75 27.31
N TYR A 506 -19.18 -9.73 27.10
CA TYR A 506 -19.51 -8.54 26.34
C TYR A 506 -19.03 -8.73 24.91
N PHE A 507 -19.83 -8.36 23.93
CA PHE A 507 -19.51 -8.60 22.52
C PHE A 507 -20.19 -7.59 21.59
N THR A 508 -19.69 -7.52 20.37
CA THR A 508 -20.27 -6.72 19.27
C THR A 508 -21.26 -7.57 18.50
N SER A 509 -22.41 -7.01 18.11
CA SER A 509 -23.38 -7.68 17.25
C SER A 509 -24.05 -6.70 16.31
N ASP A 510 -24.31 -7.12 15.07
CA ASP A 510 -25.00 -6.33 14.04
C ASP A 510 -26.46 -6.77 13.79
N ARG A 511 -27.04 -7.54 14.70
CA ARG A 511 -28.39 -8.16 14.59
C ARG A 511 -29.54 -7.18 14.38
N ASP A 512 -29.35 -5.89 14.68
CA ASP A 512 -30.33 -4.81 14.42
C ASP A 512 -29.94 -3.95 13.19
N GLY A 513 -29.01 -4.43 12.35
CA GLY A 513 -28.48 -3.73 11.18
C GLY A 513 -27.47 -2.63 11.52
N THR A 514 -27.02 -2.57 12.80
CA THR A 514 -26.01 -1.64 13.27
C THR A 514 -25.16 -2.34 14.31
N PHE A 515 -23.84 -2.17 14.26
CA PHE A 515 -22.96 -2.71 15.28
C PHE A 515 -23.23 -2.11 16.65
N GLN A 516 -23.67 -2.94 17.60
CA GLN A 516 -23.99 -2.55 18.97
C GLN A 516 -23.28 -3.48 19.97
N ILE A 517 -23.16 -3.00 21.20
CA ILE A 517 -22.62 -3.80 22.29
C ILE A 517 -23.76 -4.55 23.01
N TYR A 518 -23.54 -5.84 23.18
CA TYR A 518 -24.39 -6.75 23.93
C TYR A 518 -23.59 -7.38 25.07
N ALA A 519 -24.30 -7.86 26.11
CA ALA A 519 -23.76 -8.74 27.14
C ALA A 519 -24.63 -9.97 27.27
N VAL A 520 -24.01 -11.15 27.43
CA VAL A 520 -24.70 -12.42 27.64
C VAL A 520 -24.16 -13.10 28.91
N ASP A 521 -25.06 -13.70 29.66
CA ASP A 521 -24.71 -14.54 30.82
C ASP A 521 -24.44 -16.01 30.39
N SER A 522 -24.02 -16.85 31.36
CA SER A 522 -23.77 -18.25 31.11
C SER A 522 -25.00 -19.07 30.69
N GLY A 523 -26.20 -18.56 30.94
CA GLY A 523 -27.47 -19.17 30.56
C GLY A 523 -27.97 -18.75 29.17
N GLY A 524 -27.22 -17.94 28.42
CA GLY A 524 -27.63 -17.47 27.08
C GLY A 524 -28.63 -16.32 27.10
N THR A 525 -28.91 -15.72 28.29
CA THR A 525 -29.75 -14.53 28.39
C THR A 525 -28.90 -13.30 28.12
N GLY A 526 -29.28 -12.54 27.09
CA GLY A 526 -28.55 -11.37 26.67
C GLY A 526 -29.23 -10.06 27.00
N ARG A 527 -28.43 -8.98 26.92
CA ARG A 527 -28.90 -7.61 27.06
C ARG A 527 -28.15 -6.71 26.08
N GLN A 528 -28.86 -5.86 25.33
CA GLN A 528 -28.26 -4.78 24.56
C GLN A 528 -27.83 -3.65 25.50
N LEU A 529 -26.61 -3.09 25.28
CA LEU A 529 -26.04 -2.05 26.13
C LEU A 529 -25.90 -0.70 25.43
N THR A 530 -25.83 -0.71 24.09
CA THR A 530 -25.74 0.50 23.28
C THR A 530 -26.83 0.55 22.22
N ARG A 531 -27.22 1.75 21.82
CA ARG A 531 -28.12 2.00 20.70
C ARG A 531 -27.60 3.19 19.91
N THR A 532 -26.36 3.04 19.39
CA THR A 532 -25.69 4.10 18.65
C THR A 532 -26.22 4.19 17.23
N ILE A 533 -26.15 5.38 16.63
CA ILE A 533 -26.59 5.59 15.24
C ILE A 533 -25.62 4.91 14.27
N ASN A 534 -24.31 4.97 14.54
CA ASN A 534 -23.30 4.54 13.57
C ASN A 534 -22.69 3.18 13.87
N GLY A 535 -22.07 2.98 15.04
CA GLY A 535 -21.49 1.68 15.41
C GLY A 535 -20.69 1.73 16.70
N ALA A 536 -20.70 0.61 17.43
CA ALA A 536 -19.92 0.35 18.64
C ALA A 536 -19.28 -1.04 18.56
N PHE A 537 -17.98 -1.15 18.92
CA PHE A 537 -17.13 -2.33 18.71
C PHE A 537 -16.20 -2.61 19.90
N ASP A 538 -15.65 -3.83 19.97
CA ASP A 538 -14.56 -4.21 20.87
C ASP A 538 -14.82 -3.85 22.33
N PRO A 539 -15.89 -4.35 22.95
CA PRO A 539 -16.29 -3.95 24.29
C PRO A 539 -15.39 -4.53 25.38
N GLN A 540 -15.24 -3.78 26.47
CA GLN A 540 -14.72 -4.26 27.75
C GLN A 540 -15.46 -3.59 28.90
N TRP A 541 -15.93 -4.39 29.88
CA TRP A 541 -16.48 -3.86 31.11
C TRP A 541 -15.37 -3.28 31.99
N ILE A 542 -15.59 -2.08 32.54
CA ILE A 542 -14.70 -1.42 33.50
C ILE A 542 -15.50 -1.20 34.80
N PRO A 543 -15.23 -2.00 35.88
CA PRO A 543 -15.99 -1.93 37.11
C PRO A 543 -15.90 -0.55 37.78
N GLU A 544 -14.73 0.07 37.77
CA GLU A 544 -14.47 1.35 38.45
C GLU A 544 -15.30 2.47 37.82
N GLU A 545 -15.53 2.41 36.53
CA GLU A 545 -16.35 3.38 35.79
C GLU A 545 -17.84 2.99 35.78
N ARG A 546 -18.17 1.77 36.24
CA ARG A 546 -19.48 1.14 36.09
C ARG A 546 -19.99 1.25 34.63
N GLY A 547 -19.08 1.04 33.70
CA GLY A 547 -19.34 1.32 32.29
C GLY A 547 -18.61 0.36 31.36
N VAL A 548 -18.96 0.48 30.09
CA VAL A 548 -18.33 -0.28 28.99
C VAL A 548 -17.39 0.63 28.23
N LEU A 549 -16.12 0.21 28.14
CA LEU A 549 -15.14 0.77 27.21
C LEU A 549 -15.36 0.11 25.83
N PHE A 550 -15.33 0.89 24.76
CA PHE A 550 -15.51 0.35 23.43
C PHE A 550 -14.94 1.27 22.34
N GLY A 551 -14.70 0.72 21.15
CA GLY A 551 -14.47 1.48 19.93
C GLY A 551 -15.79 1.98 19.35
N GLY A 552 -15.85 3.21 18.90
CA GLY A 552 -17.03 3.77 18.24
C GLY A 552 -16.67 4.44 16.92
N PHE A 553 -17.62 4.48 15.98
CA PHE A 553 -17.46 5.11 14.67
C PHE A 553 -18.39 6.31 14.55
N ALA A 554 -17.85 7.46 14.20
CA ALA A 554 -18.60 8.66 13.87
C ALA A 554 -17.72 9.64 13.07
N ASP A 555 -18.32 10.43 12.21
CA ASP A 555 -17.64 11.43 11.38
C ASP A 555 -16.53 10.83 10.48
N LEU A 556 -16.77 9.63 9.93
CA LEU A 556 -15.80 8.82 9.16
C LEU A 556 -14.51 8.52 9.95
N SER A 557 -14.61 8.43 11.25
CA SER A 557 -13.46 8.21 12.13
C SER A 557 -13.81 7.25 13.25
N TYR A 558 -12.82 6.44 13.63
CA TYR A 558 -12.90 5.62 14.83
C TYR A 558 -12.39 6.40 16.04
N GLY A 559 -13.01 6.17 17.19
CA GLY A 559 -12.58 6.69 18.48
C GLY A 559 -12.83 5.69 19.59
N VAL A 560 -12.22 5.89 20.75
CA VAL A 560 -12.44 5.09 21.96
C VAL A 560 -13.35 5.86 22.89
N TYR A 561 -14.36 5.18 23.44
CA TYR A 561 -15.43 5.74 24.26
C TYR A 561 -15.66 4.91 25.52
N VAL A 562 -16.23 5.55 26.54
CA VAL A 562 -16.81 4.88 27.73
C VAL A 562 -18.26 5.29 27.85
N ALA A 563 -19.15 4.31 27.83
CA ALA A 563 -20.59 4.51 28.12
C ALA A 563 -20.95 3.87 29.46
N ARG A 564 -21.79 4.57 30.22
CA ARG A 564 -22.38 4.01 31.44
C ARG A 564 -23.81 3.62 31.10
N PRO A 565 -24.17 2.33 31.21
CA PRO A 565 -25.55 1.90 31.03
C PRO A 565 -26.44 2.56 32.11
N ASP A 566 -27.27 3.51 31.74
CA ASP A 566 -28.24 4.11 32.65
C ASP A 566 -29.36 3.12 32.99
N ALA A 567 -30.03 3.30 34.17
CA ALA A 567 -31.17 2.51 34.51
C ALA A 567 -32.31 2.60 33.48
N ASP A 568 -32.44 3.74 32.76
CA ASP A 568 -33.41 3.97 31.68
C ASP A 568 -33.03 3.29 30.35
N THR A 569 -31.77 2.84 30.16
CA THR A 569 -31.30 2.05 29.00
C THR A 569 -31.45 0.55 29.20
N THR A 570 -32.26 0.11 30.17
CA THR A 570 -32.62 -1.30 30.33
C THR A 570 -33.46 -1.78 29.15
N LEU A 571 -32.80 -2.07 28.06
CA LEU A 571 -33.41 -2.81 26.95
C LEU A 571 -33.85 -4.18 27.48
N ALA A 572 -34.99 -4.68 26.99
CA ALA A 572 -35.52 -5.97 27.45
C ALA A 572 -34.47 -7.09 27.27
N PRO A 573 -34.41 -8.08 28.19
CA PRO A 573 -33.60 -9.25 27.97
C PRO A 573 -33.89 -9.90 26.62
N VAL A 574 -32.87 -10.29 25.91
CA VAL A 574 -32.96 -10.97 24.62
C VAL A 574 -32.44 -12.39 24.79
N GLN A 575 -33.23 -13.39 24.37
CA GLN A 575 -32.75 -14.76 24.25
C GLN A 575 -31.74 -14.83 23.11
N LEU A 576 -30.48 -15.15 23.38
CA LEU A 576 -29.43 -15.18 22.40
C LEU A 576 -29.07 -16.60 21.94
N ALA A 577 -29.29 -17.60 22.79
CA ALA A 577 -29.02 -19.01 22.46
C ALA A 577 -30.24 -19.67 21.80
N ALA A 578 -29.99 -20.57 20.87
CA ALA A 578 -31.03 -21.40 20.26
C ALA A 578 -31.38 -22.60 21.16
N GLU A 579 -32.65 -23.02 21.13
CA GLU A 579 -33.09 -24.27 21.80
C GLU A 579 -32.51 -25.51 21.14
N ARG A 580 -32.22 -25.48 19.83
CA ARG A 580 -31.56 -26.54 19.07
C ARG A 580 -30.39 -25.98 18.33
N LEU A 581 -29.26 -26.72 18.38
CA LEU A 581 -28.09 -26.42 17.59
C LEU A 581 -28.35 -26.80 16.12
N PRO A 582 -28.32 -25.85 15.17
CA PRO A 582 -28.43 -26.14 13.77
C PRO A 582 -27.16 -26.82 13.23
N PRO A 583 -27.22 -27.45 12.09
CA PRO A 583 -26.05 -28.00 11.44
C PRO A 583 -25.06 -26.90 11.08
N GLU A 584 -23.78 -27.21 11.14
CA GLU A 584 -22.71 -26.42 10.55
C GLU A 584 -22.88 -26.40 9.02
N TRP A 585 -22.40 -25.34 8.35
CA TRP A 585 -22.41 -25.29 6.90
C TRP A 585 -21.48 -26.34 6.25
N SER A 586 -21.84 -26.78 5.06
CA SER A 586 -21.08 -27.72 4.24
C SER A 586 -20.51 -27.06 2.98
N TRP A 587 -19.58 -27.72 2.30
CA TRP A 587 -19.06 -27.22 1.02
C TRP A 587 -20.16 -27.03 -0.04
N ALA A 588 -21.22 -27.84 0.00
CA ALA A 588 -22.34 -27.72 -0.92
C ALA A 588 -23.12 -26.41 -0.76
N GLU A 589 -23.23 -25.87 0.47
CA GLU A 589 -23.89 -24.58 0.72
C GLU A 589 -23.08 -23.38 0.21
N LEU A 590 -21.77 -23.56 0.04
CA LEU A 590 -20.90 -22.57 -0.57
C LEU A 590 -20.71 -22.77 -2.09
N ASP A 591 -21.37 -23.75 -2.71
CA ASP A 591 -21.09 -24.20 -4.10
C ASP A 591 -19.58 -24.48 -4.34
N ALA A 592 -18.89 -24.94 -3.30
CA ALA A 592 -17.43 -25.03 -3.22
C ALA A 592 -16.94 -26.50 -3.10
N GLU A 593 -17.68 -27.46 -3.62
CA GLU A 593 -17.15 -28.82 -3.71
C GLU A 593 -15.76 -28.82 -4.34
N PRO A 594 -14.72 -29.25 -3.61
CA PRO A 594 -13.35 -29.14 -4.09
C PRO A 594 -13.17 -29.79 -5.47
N ALA A 595 -12.71 -29.04 -6.44
CA ALA A 595 -12.57 -29.50 -7.80
C ALA A 595 -11.63 -30.73 -7.91
N ALA A 596 -12.07 -31.77 -8.61
CA ALA A 596 -11.30 -33.01 -8.85
C ALA A 596 -10.18 -32.87 -9.90
N ALA A 597 -9.77 -31.62 -10.22
CA ALA A 597 -8.76 -31.33 -11.23
C ALA A 597 -7.36 -31.83 -10.82
N THR A 598 -6.57 -32.27 -11.78
CA THR A 598 -5.19 -32.70 -11.56
C THR A 598 -4.25 -31.48 -11.65
N ALA A 599 -3.36 -31.33 -10.68
CA ALA A 599 -2.37 -30.27 -10.68
C ALA A 599 -1.19 -30.62 -11.60
N ASP A 600 -0.88 -29.72 -12.53
CA ASP A 600 0.31 -29.79 -13.39
C ASP A 600 1.44 -28.92 -12.82
N PRO A 601 2.73 -29.31 -12.96
CA PRO A 601 3.84 -28.44 -12.61
C PRO A 601 3.82 -27.14 -13.44
N TYR A 602 4.06 -26.01 -12.80
CA TYR A 602 4.18 -24.72 -13.49
C TYR A 602 5.35 -24.69 -14.48
N ARG A 603 5.08 -24.30 -15.71
CA ARG A 603 6.09 -24.11 -16.76
C ARG A 603 6.25 -22.62 -17.08
N LYS A 604 7.46 -22.13 -16.94
CA LYS A 604 7.79 -20.72 -17.22
C LYS A 604 7.59 -20.40 -18.70
N LYS A 605 6.76 -19.41 -19.00
CA LYS A 605 6.56 -18.86 -20.35
C LYS A 605 6.58 -17.35 -20.28
N PHE A 606 7.47 -16.71 -21.05
CA PHE A 606 7.49 -15.27 -21.18
C PHE A 606 6.38 -14.81 -22.13
N SER A 607 5.67 -13.78 -21.74
CA SER A 607 4.71 -13.06 -22.56
C SER A 607 4.89 -11.56 -22.35
N LEU A 608 4.46 -10.78 -23.37
CA LEU A 608 4.56 -9.32 -23.31
C LEU A 608 3.63 -8.74 -22.25
N ASP A 609 4.18 -7.99 -21.29
CA ASP A 609 3.41 -7.19 -20.33
C ASP A 609 3.08 -5.82 -20.89
N PHE A 610 4.09 -5.19 -21.48
CA PHE A 610 4.00 -3.79 -21.84
C PHE A 610 4.91 -3.46 -23.03
N ALA A 611 4.39 -2.65 -23.96
CA ALA A 611 5.17 -2.02 -25.02
C ALA A 611 4.80 -0.54 -25.10
N ALA A 612 5.79 0.35 -25.06
CA ALA A 612 5.61 1.77 -25.27
C ALA A 612 6.67 2.29 -26.23
N GLY A 613 6.26 3.25 -27.06
CA GLY A 613 7.16 4.01 -27.90
C GLY A 613 6.82 5.50 -27.78
N ASP A 614 7.86 6.34 -27.81
CA ASP A 614 7.71 7.79 -27.73
C ASP A 614 8.59 8.47 -28.77
N VAL A 615 8.07 9.57 -29.32
CA VAL A 615 8.82 10.46 -30.19
C VAL A 615 8.71 11.89 -29.64
N ALA A 616 9.84 12.47 -29.27
CA ALA A 616 9.94 13.85 -28.83
C ALA A 616 10.70 14.66 -29.92
N VAL A 617 10.11 15.75 -30.40
CA VAL A 617 10.74 16.67 -31.35
C VAL A 617 10.89 18.03 -30.69
N ALA A 618 12.12 18.52 -30.58
CA ALA A 618 12.41 19.86 -30.09
C ALA A 618 12.91 20.72 -31.27
N PRO A 619 12.15 21.74 -31.72
CA PRO A 619 12.56 22.60 -32.82
C PRO A 619 13.93 23.23 -32.54
N GLY A 620 14.87 23.03 -33.50
CA GLY A 620 16.24 23.56 -33.37
C GLY A 620 17.23 22.69 -32.57
N ILE A 621 16.77 21.66 -31.85
CA ILE A 621 17.62 20.82 -31.01
C ILE A 621 17.76 19.40 -31.59
N GLY A 622 16.69 18.85 -32.16
CA GLY A 622 16.67 17.50 -32.74
C GLY A 622 15.43 16.69 -32.37
N SER A 623 15.44 15.41 -32.65
CA SER A 623 14.40 14.46 -32.28
C SER A 623 14.95 13.32 -31.40
N ALA A 624 14.17 12.87 -30.46
CA ALA A 624 14.43 11.69 -29.66
C ALA A 624 13.31 10.66 -29.87
N GLN A 625 13.67 9.42 -30.11
CA GLN A 625 12.74 8.31 -30.32
C GLN A 625 13.11 7.18 -29.36
N GLY A 626 12.13 6.51 -28.81
CA GLY A 626 12.37 5.38 -27.92
C GLY A 626 11.28 4.33 -27.98
N ALA A 627 11.63 3.08 -27.71
CA ALA A 627 10.71 1.99 -27.53
C ALA A 627 11.17 1.13 -26.34
N VAL A 628 10.21 0.71 -25.54
CA VAL A 628 10.43 -0.15 -24.36
C VAL A 628 9.48 -1.32 -24.43
N PHE A 629 10.01 -2.51 -24.20
CA PHE A 629 9.26 -3.76 -24.09
C PHE A 629 9.59 -4.42 -22.77
N LEU A 630 8.57 -4.86 -22.06
CA LEU A 630 8.69 -5.64 -20.85
C LEU A 630 7.97 -6.97 -21.03
N PHE A 631 8.66 -8.06 -20.74
CA PHE A 631 8.11 -9.41 -20.73
C PHE A 631 8.31 -10.00 -19.35
N SER A 632 7.32 -10.75 -18.87
CA SER A 632 7.48 -11.55 -17.65
C SER A 632 6.87 -12.93 -17.82
N ASP A 633 7.18 -13.82 -16.90
CA ASP A 633 6.44 -15.07 -16.73
C ASP A 633 5.09 -14.81 -16.01
N MET A 634 4.25 -15.81 -15.86
CA MET A 634 2.91 -15.65 -15.31
C MET A 634 2.91 -15.22 -13.83
N ILE A 635 3.89 -15.68 -13.06
CA ILE A 635 4.03 -15.35 -11.62
C ILE A 635 4.76 -13.99 -11.42
N GLY A 636 5.49 -13.51 -12.45
CA GLY A 636 6.28 -12.27 -12.36
C GLY A 636 7.67 -12.47 -11.76
N ASP A 637 8.10 -13.69 -11.51
CA ASP A 637 9.40 -14.01 -10.92
C ASP A 637 10.57 -13.73 -11.86
N HIS A 638 10.32 -13.76 -13.17
CA HIS A 638 11.29 -13.56 -14.22
C HIS A 638 10.87 -12.42 -15.14
N LEU A 639 11.72 -11.41 -15.25
CA LEU A 639 11.49 -10.24 -16.09
C LEU A 639 12.54 -10.16 -17.19
N LEU A 640 12.11 -9.80 -18.40
CA LEU A 640 12.98 -9.48 -19.51
C LEU A 640 12.62 -8.08 -20.02
N TYR A 641 13.55 -7.17 -19.88
CA TYR A 641 13.42 -5.78 -20.32
C TYR A 641 14.24 -5.56 -21.61
N PHE A 642 13.62 -4.95 -22.57
CA PHE A 642 14.28 -4.50 -23.80
C PHE A 642 13.95 -3.03 -24.06
N GLY A 643 14.97 -2.18 -24.10
CA GLY A 643 14.83 -0.75 -24.35
C GLY A 643 15.68 -0.31 -25.53
N LEU A 644 15.11 0.48 -26.42
CA LEU A 644 15.80 1.17 -27.51
C LEU A 644 15.51 2.65 -27.42
N SER A 645 16.53 3.49 -27.66
CA SER A 645 16.34 4.92 -27.84
C SER A 645 17.35 5.47 -28.85
N SER A 646 16.95 6.49 -29.56
CA SER A 646 17.83 7.20 -30.45
C SER A 646 17.64 8.70 -30.30
N TYR A 647 18.74 9.44 -30.31
CA TYR A 647 18.76 10.89 -30.31
C TYR A 647 19.37 11.35 -31.65
N GLN A 648 18.64 12.15 -32.39
CA GLN A 648 19.11 12.70 -33.67
C GLN A 648 19.42 14.19 -33.49
N SER A 649 20.69 14.57 -33.65
CA SER A 649 21.10 15.96 -33.87
C SER A 649 21.06 16.28 -35.37
N ARG A 650 21.10 17.55 -35.72
CA ARG A 650 21.04 18.00 -37.15
C ARG A 650 22.08 17.35 -38.08
N SER A 651 23.12 16.73 -37.55
CA SER A 651 24.27 16.22 -38.31
C SER A 651 24.52 14.72 -38.23
N SER A 652 23.69 13.93 -37.52
CA SER A 652 23.91 12.50 -37.32
C SER A 652 22.74 11.63 -37.78
N SER A 653 23.05 10.44 -38.30
CA SER A 653 22.01 9.46 -38.66
C SER A 653 21.36 8.84 -37.41
N VAL A 654 20.09 8.41 -37.54
CA VAL A 654 19.35 7.74 -36.42
C VAL A 654 20.11 6.50 -35.94
N LEU A 655 20.68 5.71 -36.86
CA LEU A 655 21.36 4.45 -36.55
C LEU A 655 22.69 4.63 -35.81
N GLU A 656 23.39 5.76 -36.01
CA GLU A 656 24.65 6.03 -35.32
C GLU A 656 24.46 6.34 -33.84
N ASN A 657 23.30 6.83 -33.44
CA ASN A 657 22.97 7.26 -32.09
C ASN A 657 21.95 6.35 -31.39
N VAL A 658 21.87 5.06 -31.80
CA VAL A 658 21.00 4.09 -31.14
C VAL A 658 21.61 3.67 -29.81
N ASN A 659 20.89 3.89 -28.73
CA ASN A 659 21.12 3.33 -27.42
C ASN A 659 20.22 2.13 -27.22
N GLY A 660 20.72 1.07 -26.61
CA GLY A 660 19.97 -0.16 -26.37
C GLY A 660 20.31 -0.76 -25.01
N THR A 661 19.31 -1.38 -24.39
CA THR A 661 19.50 -2.17 -23.16
C THR A 661 18.65 -3.41 -23.25
N LEU A 662 19.28 -4.56 -22.99
CA LEU A 662 18.62 -5.84 -22.77
C LEU A 662 18.95 -6.26 -21.36
N PHE A 663 17.94 -6.56 -20.54
CA PHE A 663 18.15 -6.91 -19.12
C PHE A 663 17.18 -8.01 -18.71
N TYR A 664 17.73 -9.10 -18.15
CA TYR A 664 16.99 -10.17 -17.52
C TYR A 664 17.15 -10.06 -16.01
N LEU A 665 16.03 -10.17 -15.26
CA LEU A 665 15.97 -10.15 -13.80
C LEU A 665 15.26 -11.41 -13.30
N ASN A 666 15.87 -12.09 -12.34
CA ASN A 666 15.29 -13.16 -11.55
C ASN A 666 15.09 -12.67 -10.12
N GLN A 667 13.83 -12.67 -9.67
CA GLN A 667 13.40 -12.24 -8.33
C GLN A 667 12.58 -13.31 -7.60
N SER A 668 12.71 -14.58 -8.02
CA SER A 668 11.99 -15.72 -7.43
C SER A 668 12.48 -16.13 -6.04
N ARG A 669 13.60 -15.57 -5.57
CA ARG A 669 14.19 -15.86 -4.26
C ARG A 669 14.64 -14.57 -3.58
N ARG A 670 14.96 -14.66 -2.30
CA ARG A 670 15.42 -13.51 -1.50
C ARG A 670 16.57 -12.75 -2.15
N MET A 671 17.57 -13.46 -2.69
CA MET A 671 18.62 -12.85 -3.49
C MET A 671 18.15 -12.67 -4.94
N ASN A 672 17.83 -11.44 -5.31
CA ASN A 672 17.49 -11.08 -6.67
C ASN A 672 18.78 -10.90 -7.47
N TRP A 673 18.82 -11.42 -8.69
CA TRP A 673 19.95 -11.24 -9.57
C TRP A 673 19.51 -10.95 -11.00
N GLY A 674 20.32 -10.16 -11.69
CA GLY A 674 20.04 -9.84 -13.08
C GLY A 674 21.30 -9.73 -13.90
N VAL A 675 21.17 -10.00 -15.19
CA VAL A 675 22.24 -9.85 -16.19
C VAL A 675 21.71 -9.02 -17.35
N GLY A 676 22.58 -8.18 -17.91
CA GLY A 676 22.17 -7.35 -19.02
C GLY A 676 23.33 -6.99 -19.94
N ALA A 677 22.96 -6.54 -21.13
CA ALA A 677 23.84 -5.94 -22.11
C ALA A 677 23.32 -4.56 -22.47
N PHE A 678 24.21 -3.64 -22.76
CA PHE A 678 23.86 -2.28 -23.09
C PHE A 678 24.79 -1.68 -24.16
N ARG A 679 24.25 -0.71 -24.86
CA ARG A 679 24.98 0.25 -25.68
C ARG A 679 24.45 1.65 -25.37
N VAL A 680 25.35 2.55 -24.97
CA VAL A 680 25.02 3.95 -24.67
C VAL A 680 26.01 4.86 -25.35
N LYS A 681 25.52 5.87 -26.02
CA LYS A 681 26.30 6.96 -26.62
C LYS A 681 25.77 8.29 -26.06
N GLY A 682 26.67 9.15 -25.62
CA GLY A 682 26.33 10.45 -25.06
C GLY A 682 27.45 11.46 -25.19
N THR A 683 27.11 12.74 -25.05
CA THR A 683 28.09 13.84 -25.05
C THR A 683 28.36 14.26 -23.61
N PHE A 684 29.62 14.36 -23.25
CA PHE A 684 30.13 14.73 -21.93
C PHE A 684 31.11 15.89 -22.07
N TYR A 685 31.54 16.49 -20.97
CA TYR A 685 32.50 17.59 -20.92
C TYR A 685 33.70 17.22 -20.03
N GLU A 686 34.90 17.65 -20.41
CA GLU A 686 36.12 17.55 -19.59
C GLU A 686 36.11 18.54 -18.41
N LEU A 687 37.09 18.38 -17.51
CA LEU A 687 37.27 19.22 -16.30
C LEU A 687 37.41 20.71 -16.57
N ASP A 688 38.04 21.08 -17.66
CA ASP A 688 38.29 22.45 -18.06
C ASP A 688 37.14 23.08 -18.84
N LEU A 689 36.10 22.27 -19.17
CA LEU A 689 34.87 22.65 -19.87
C LEU A 689 35.05 23.21 -21.29
N SER A 690 36.25 23.32 -21.74
CA SER A 690 36.58 23.83 -23.07
C SER A 690 36.32 22.79 -24.15
N THR A 691 36.32 21.49 -23.80
CA THR A 691 36.25 20.39 -24.73
C THR A 691 35.16 19.38 -24.44
N PRO A 692 33.99 19.46 -25.09
CA PRO A 692 33.02 18.38 -25.07
C PRO A 692 33.54 17.16 -25.85
N TYR A 693 33.25 15.97 -25.38
CA TYR A 693 33.56 14.71 -26.02
C TYR A 693 32.35 13.78 -26.13
N ASN A 694 32.33 12.95 -27.13
CA ASN A 694 31.38 11.86 -27.25
C ASN A 694 31.98 10.61 -26.61
N GLU A 695 31.22 9.95 -25.75
CA GLU A 695 31.56 8.64 -25.23
C GLU A 695 30.55 7.62 -25.74
N SER A 696 31.05 6.56 -26.37
CA SER A 696 30.28 5.40 -26.76
C SER A 696 30.71 4.21 -25.95
N SER A 697 29.82 3.69 -25.12
CA SER A 697 30.07 2.51 -24.29
C SER A 697 29.12 1.39 -24.67
N TRP A 698 29.65 0.16 -24.76
CA TRP A 698 28.86 -1.06 -24.87
C TRP A 698 29.47 -2.16 -24.03
N GLY A 699 28.63 -3.03 -23.49
CA GLY A 699 29.12 -4.06 -22.59
C GLY A 699 28.00 -4.82 -21.91
N GLY A 700 28.40 -5.57 -20.88
CA GLY A 700 27.49 -6.33 -20.03
C GLY A 700 27.60 -5.92 -18.58
N PHE A 701 26.55 -6.21 -17.83
CA PHE A 701 26.54 -6.02 -16.38
C PHE A 701 25.78 -7.14 -15.67
N THR A 702 26.14 -7.37 -14.41
CA THR A 702 25.41 -8.24 -13.49
C THR A 702 25.06 -7.43 -12.26
N GLN A 703 23.82 -7.56 -11.82
CA GLN A 703 23.33 -6.95 -10.58
C GLN A 703 22.91 -8.03 -9.60
N LEU A 704 23.28 -7.84 -8.34
CA LEU A 704 22.85 -8.65 -7.21
C LEU A 704 22.17 -7.72 -6.20
N ARG A 705 21.03 -8.12 -5.68
CA ARG A 705 20.30 -7.39 -4.63
C ARG A 705 19.89 -8.37 -3.54
N TYR A 706 20.31 -8.08 -2.31
CA TYR A 706 19.95 -8.89 -1.15
C TYR A 706 19.26 -8.03 -0.10
N PRO A 707 17.93 -8.15 0.07
CA PRO A 707 17.18 -7.47 1.13
C PRO A 707 17.52 -8.10 2.49
N LEU A 708 18.01 -7.29 3.42
CA LEU A 708 18.25 -7.66 4.82
C LEU A 708 16.93 -7.64 5.60
N SER A 709 16.13 -6.61 5.37
CA SER A 709 14.77 -6.43 5.91
C SER A 709 13.91 -5.62 4.92
N ARG A 710 12.64 -5.42 5.22
CA ARG A 710 11.75 -4.52 4.46
C ARG A 710 12.39 -3.15 4.21
N TYR A 711 13.22 -2.67 5.13
CA TYR A 711 13.77 -1.31 5.11
C TYR A 711 15.23 -1.24 4.67
N GLN A 712 15.94 -2.36 4.55
CA GLN A 712 17.39 -2.39 4.34
C GLN A 712 17.78 -3.42 3.30
N ARG A 713 18.79 -3.10 2.45
CA ARG A 713 19.36 -4.02 1.47
C ARG A 713 20.81 -3.70 1.11
N ILE A 714 21.48 -4.70 0.59
CA ILE A 714 22.78 -4.60 -0.05
C ILE A 714 22.60 -4.83 -1.55
N GLU A 715 23.24 -4.02 -2.37
CA GLU A 715 23.27 -4.15 -3.84
C GLU A 715 24.70 -4.21 -4.31
N ALA A 716 25.01 -5.14 -5.23
CA ALA A 716 26.29 -5.20 -5.91
C ALA A 716 26.05 -5.14 -7.42
N GLU A 717 26.92 -4.45 -8.14
CA GLU A 717 26.92 -4.39 -9.59
C GLU A 717 28.33 -4.64 -10.12
N PHE A 718 28.44 -5.53 -11.09
CA PHE A 718 29.65 -5.81 -11.86
C PHE A 718 29.39 -5.41 -13.30
N ARG A 719 30.25 -4.58 -13.87
CA ARG A 719 30.12 -4.08 -15.23
C ARG A 719 31.43 -4.29 -15.97
N LEU A 720 31.32 -4.85 -17.15
CA LEU A 720 32.42 -4.92 -18.12
C LEU A 720 31.98 -4.17 -19.38
N GLU A 721 32.68 -3.11 -19.73
CA GLU A 721 32.34 -2.26 -20.88
C GLU A 721 33.53 -1.86 -21.70
N ARG A 722 33.37 -1.80 -23.02
CA ARG A 722 34.31 -1.12 -23.92
C ARG A 722 33.85 0.32 -24.07
N SER A 723 34.63 1.24 -23.58
CA SER A 723 34.41 2.68 -23.70
C SER A 723 35.31 3.27 -24.74
N ARG A 724 34.69 4.00 -25.70
CA ARG A 724 35.43 4.78 -26.72
C ARG A 724 35.01 6.23 -26.57
N ARG A 725 36.05 7.06 -26.38
CA ARG A 725 35.90 8.50 -26.20
C ARG A 725 36.50 9.24 -27.37
N GLU A 726 35.72 10.19 -27.94
CA GLU A 726 36.12 11.02 -29.08
C GLU A 726 35.89 12.49 -28.73
N ASP A 727 36.94 13.30 -28.82
CA ASP A 727 36.81 14.74 -28.62
C ASP A 727 36.09 15.39 -29.82
N LEU A 728 35.10 16.26 -29.50
CA LEU A 728 34.33 16.94 -30.56
C LEU A 728 35.13 18.05 -31.26
N PHE A 729 36.19 18.56 -30.62
CA PHE A 729 37.07 19.60 -31.17
C PHE A 729 38.56 19.18 -31.06
N PRO A 730 39.01 18.25 -31.88
CA PRO A 730 40.37 17.70 -31.77
C PRO A 730 41.51 18.74 -31.91
N SER A 731 41.24 19.84 -32.61
CA SER A 731 42.22 20.92 -32.84
C SER A 731 42.57 21.73 -31.59
N GLN A 732 41.75 21.66 -30.56
CA GLN A 732 41.91 22.37 -29.28
C GLN A 732 42.51 21.51 -28.16
N SER A 733 42.29 20.20 -28.22
CA SER A 733 42.60 19.26 -27.13
C SER A 733 43.79 18.32 -27.44
N GLY A 734 44.42 18.45 -28.59
CA GLY A 734 45.47 17.49 -29.00
C GLY A 734 44.97 16.12 -29.43
N GLY A 735 43.64 15.94 -29.58
CA GLY A 735 43.06 14.75 -30.18
C GLY A 735 43.16 13.47 -29.31
N LEU A 736 42.95 13.57 -28.03
CA LEU A 736 42.92 12.41 -27.13
C LEU A 736 41.74 11.47 -27.44
N GLN A 737 41.99 10.48 -28.30
CA GLN A 737 41.12 9.31 -28.45
C GLN A 737 41.47 8.29 -27.38
N ARG A 738 40.47 7.90 -26.56
CA ARG A 738 40.60 6.83 -25.58
C ARG A 738 39.71 5.68 -25.95
N GLU A 739 40.28 4.49 -26.06
CA GLU A 739 39.52 3.25 -26.16
C GLU A 739 40.07 2.26 -25.14
N ALA A 740 39.21 1.74 -24.28
CA ALA A 740 39.58 0.83 -23.23
C ALA A 740 38.43 -0.12 -22.83
N TRP A 741 38.80 -1.32 -22.39
CA TRP A 741 37.93 -2.21 -21.64
C TRP A 741 38.00 -1.82 -20.15
N LEU A 742 36.85 -1.45 -19.60
CA LEU A 742 36.73 -1.06 -18.21
C LEU A 742 35.93 -2.11 -17.45
N ALA A 743 36.51 -2.57 -16.32
CA ALA A 743 35.79 -3.41 -15.35
C ALA A 743 35.47 -2.59 -14.11
N SER A 744 34.20 -2.34 -13.87
CA SER A 744 33.70 -1.54 -12.75
C SER A 744 32.88 -2.40 -11.78
N ASN A 745 33.17 -2.27 -10.48
CA ASN A 745 32.50 -2.97 -9.41
C ASN A 745 31.92 -1.93 -8.43
N TYR A 746 30.63 -2.06 -8.11
CA TYR A 746 29.94 -1.16 -7.16
C TYR A 746 29.30 -1.99 -6.06
N LEU A 747 29.40 -1.49 -4.83
CA LEU A 747 28.71 -2.03 -3.66
C LEU A 747 27.91 -0.90 -3.01
N SER A 748 26.63 -1.14 -2.76
CA SER A 748 25.74 -0.16 -2.16
C SER A 748 25.02 -0.76 -0.95
N TYR A 749 24.87 0.06 0.09
CA TYR A 749 23.96 -0.19 1.19
C TYR A 749 22.84 0.84 1.14
N VAL A 750 21.60 0.37 1.18
CA VAL A 750 20.39 1.20 1.07
C VAL A 750 19.49 0.98 2.28
N LYS A 751 19.03 2.07 2.89
CA LYS A 751 17.98 2.07 3.92
C LYS A 751 16.88 3.04 3.55
N ASP A 752 15.61 2.62 3.72
CA ASP A 752 14.43 3.49 3.52
C ASP A 752 13.27 3.04 4.41
N ASN A 753 12.98 3.83 5.45
CA ASN A 753 11.80 3.64 6.31
C ASN A 753 10.88 4.88 6.28
N THR A 754 10.88 5.61 5.16
CA THR A 754 10.13 6.85 5.03
C THR A 754 8.63 6.63 4.91
N LEU A 755 7.86 7.49 5.57
CA LEU A 755 6.42 7.61 5.41
C LEU A 755 6.11 8.64 4.32
N TRP A 756 5.29 8.25 3.35
CA TRP A 756 4.92 9.06 2.19
C TRP A 756 3.47 9.55 2.27
N LEU A 757 3.26 10.81 1.87
CA LEU A 757 1.96 11.33 1.42
C LEU A 757 1.99 11.55 -0.09
N MET A 758 0.87 11.96 -0.67
CA MET A 758 0.74 12.21 -2.12
C MET A 758 1.81 13.17 -2.70
N THR A 759 2.28 14.11 -1.91
CA THR A 759 3.24 15.16 -2.33
C THR A 759 4.69 14.82 -2.01
N GLY A 760 4.95 13.73 -1.29
CA GLY A 760 6.31 13.30 -0.94
C GLY A 760 6.47 12.78 0.49
N PRO A 761 7.71 12.46 0.91
CA PRO A 761 7.98 11.93 2.23
C PRO A 761 7.82 12.99 3.31
N ILE A 762 7.23 12.58 4.47
CA ILE A 762 6.94 13.46 5.60
C ILE A 762 7.61 13.06 6.91
N ASP A 763 8.02 11.80 7.06
CA ASP A 763 8.72 11.29 8.24
C ASP A 763 9.68 10.17 7.86
N GLY A 764 10.66 9.88 8.71
CA GLY A 764 11.59 8.77 8.55
C GLY A 764 12.96 9.17 8.03
N VAL A 765 13.72 8.16 7.64
CA VAL A 765 15.10 8.28 7.12
C VAL A 765 15.25 7.42 5.88
N ARG A 766 15.93 7.93 4.88
CA ARG A 766 16.46 7.10 3.81
C ARG A 766 17.88 7.53 3.44
N TYR A 767 18.73 6.56 3.17
CA TYR A 767 20.07 6.84 2.69
C TYR A 767 20.62 5.70 1.84
N THR A 768 21.53 6.07 0.94
CA THR A 768 22.36 5.14 0.17
C THR A 768 23.81 5.50 0.34
N LEU A 769 24.65 4.47 0.53
CA LEU A 769 26.11 4.58 0.54
C LEU A 769 26.62 3.64 -0.54
N THR A 770 27.37 4.16 -1.50
CA THR A 770 27.92 3.39 -2.63
C THR A 770 29.42 3.59 -2.72
N GLY A 771 30.17 2.50 -2.76
CA GLY A 771 31.57 2.47 -3.12
C GLY A 771 31.78 1.82 -4.47
N GLY A 772 32.72 2.32 -5.27
CA GLY A 772 33.01 1.79 -6.60
C GLY A 772 34.48 1.78 -6.92
N LEU A 773 34.92 0.74 -7.65
CA LEU A 773 36.26 0.57 -8.18
C LEU A 773 36.17 0.29 -9.69
N THR A 774 37.02 0.97 -10.48
CA THR A 774 37.12 0.76 -11.94
C THR A 774 38.56 0.44 -12.31
N ASN A 775 38.74 -0.60 -13.10
CA ASN A 775 40.04 -1.02 -13.65
C ASN A 775 40.03 -0.89 -15.17
N ASP A 776 41.09 -0.38 -15.74
CA ASP A 776 41.36 -0.34 -17.17
C ASP A 776 42.12 -1.63 -17.57
N LEU A 777 41.39 -2.61 -18.11
CA LEU A 777 41.93 -3.91 -18.48
C LEU A 777 42.81 -3.83 -19.74
N SER A 778 42.52 -2.86 -20.63
CA SER A 778 43.30 -2.68 -21.86
C SER A 778 44.76 -2.26 -21.58
N HIS A 779 44.96 -1.51 -20.49
CA HIS A 779 46.29 -1.00 -20.13
C HIS A 779 46.80 -1.62 -18.82
N GLY A 780 46.11 -2.60 -18.25
CA GLY A 780 46.55 -3.32 -17.03
C GLY A 780 46.71 -2.43 -15.81
N ARG A 781 45.89 -1.40 -15.63
CA ARG A 781 46.05 -0.41 -14.57
C ARG A 781 44.73 -0.15 -13.81
N PHE A 782 44.91 0.38 -12.61
CA PHE A 782 43.80 0.92 -11.83
C PHE A 782 43.35 2.27 -12.42
N ASP A 783 42.05 2.40 -12.80
CA ASP A 783 41.50 3.62 -13.39
C ASP A 783 41.05 4.59 -12.33
N SER A 784 40.10 4.17 -11.49
CA SER A 784 39.48 5.08 -10.50
C SER A 784 38.75 4.34 -9.39
N TRP A 785 38.55 5.04 -8.29
CA TRP A 785 37.58 4.71 -7.24
C TRP A 785 36.59 5.84 -7.05
N SER A 786 35.43 5.52 -6.53
CA SER A 786 34.39 6.51 -6.17
C SER A 786 33.68 6.11 -4.89
N ALA A 787 33.26 7.11 -4.12
CA ALA A 787 32.36 6.96 -2.99
C ALA A 787 31.23 7.99 -3.08
N TRP A 788 30.01 7.53 -2.92
CA TRP A 788 28.79 8.34 -2.97
C TRP A 788 27.93 8.09 -1.75
N GLY A 789 27.42 9.15 -1.12
CA GLY A 789 26.41 9.09 -0.07
C GLY A 789 25.28 10.07 -0.33
N ASP A 790 24.03 9.64 -0.18
CA ASP A 790 22.83 10.49 -0.19
C ASP A 790 22.01 10.16 1.06
N LEU A 791 22.05 11.01 2.07
CA LEU A 791 21.34 10.90 3.34
C LEU A 791 20.18 11.89 3.36
N ARG A 792 18.98 11.39 3.66
CA ARG A 792 17.75 12.20 3.76
C ARG A 792 17.02 11.91 5.06
N ARG A 793 16.70 12.95 5.81
CA ARG A 793 15.94 12.89 7.05
C ARG A 793 14.68 13.75 6.91
N TYR A 794 13.56 13.19 7.28
CA TYR A 794 12.28 13.90 7.31
C TYR A 794 11.79 13.96 8.75
N LEU A 795 11.50 15.17 9.21
CA LEU A 795 10.97 15.43 10.55
C LEU A 795 9.56 16.01 10.40
N ARG A 796 8.60 15.25 10.86
CA ARG A 796 7.21 15.66 10.78
C ARG A 796 6.94 16.84 11.71
N THR A 797 6.45 17.97 11.17
CA THR A 797 6.12 19.19 11.91
C THR A 797 4.62 19.39 12.09
N GLY A 798 3.79 18.60 11.43
CA GLY A 798 2.32 18.59 11.54
C GLY A 798 1.73 17.42 10.75
N LEU A 799 0.41 17.30 10.70
CA LEU A 799 -0.25 16.18 10.00
C LEU A 799 0.19 16.04 8.54
N ARG A 800 0.36 17.16 7.84
CA ARG A 800 0.71 17.24 6.42
C ARG A 800 1.91 18.12 6.16
N SER A 801 2.73 18.40 7.19
CA SER A 801 3.93 19.25 7.10
C SER A 801 5.16 18.53 7.60
N ALA A 802 6.30 18.82 6.98
CA ALA A 802 7.58 18.22 7.30
C ALA A 802 8.76 19.15 7.03
N LEU A 803 9.80 19.00 7.83
CA LEU A 803 11.12 19.56 7.57
C LEU A 803 11.97 18.44 6.93
N ALA A 804 12.35 18.63 5.66
CA ALA A 804 13.17 17.70 4.90
C ALA A 804 14.63 18.19 4.86
N LEU A 805 15.54 17.37 5.32
CA LEU A 805 16.99 17.57 5.23
C LEU A 805 17.56 16.54 4.27
N ARG A 806 18.43 16.95 3.33
CA ARG A 806 19.22 16.11 2.46
C ARG A 806 20.68 16.50 2.49
N LEU A 807 21.55 15.52 2.64
CA LEU A 807 22.99 15.67 2.57
C LEU A 807 23.55 14.72 1.51
N ILE A 808 24.30 15.25 0.56
CA ILE A 808 25.02 14.44 -0.44
C ILE A 808 26.51 14.64 -0.23
N GLY A 809 27.26 13.55 -0.32
CA GLY A 809 28.71 13.54 -0.39
C GLY A 809 29.18 12.71 -1.58
N TYR A 810 30.18 13.21 -2.31
CA TYR A 810 30.85 12.50 -3.38
C TYR A 810 32.35 12.71 -3.32
N MET A 811 33.08 11.63 -3.52
CA MET A 811 34.52 11.63 -3.66
C MET A 811 34.94 10.62 -4.72
N ALA A 812 35.88 10.98 -5.57
CA ALA A 812 36.53 10.10 -6.53
C ALA A 812 38.02 10.42 -6.64
N GLY A 813 38.83 9.38 -6.92
CA GLY A 813 40.26 9.48 -7.13
C GLY A 813 40.77 8.38 -8.04
N GLY A 814 42.07 8.41 -8.36
CA GLY A 814 42.70 7.52 -9.32
C GLY A 814 43.28 8.29 -10.50
N GLU A 815 43.64 7.59 -11.59
CA GLU A 815 44.21 8.23 -12.77
C GLU A 815 43.16 9.04 -13.56
N ARG A 816 41.91 8.51 -13.63
CA ARG A 816 40.83 9.11 -14.41
C ARG A 816 39.51 9.10 -13.65
N PRO A 817 39.43 9.81 -12.50
CA PRO A 817 38.24 9.80 -11.65
C PRO A 817 37.05 10.46 -12.38
N ARG A 818 35.87 9.85 -12.25
CA ARG A 818 34.65 10.44 -12.75
C ARG A 818 34.30 11.72 -11.99
N GLN A 819 33.79 12.69 -12.70
CA GLN A 819 33.42 13.99 -12.17
C GLN A 819 31.91 14.11 -12.05
N VAL A 820 31.48 14.95 -11.14
CA VAL A 820 30.08 15.31 -10.92
C VAL A 820 29.89 16.82 -10.98
N ASN A 821 28.69 17.24 -11.32
CA ASN A 821 28.21 18.60 -11.13
C ASN A 821 27.04 18.63 -10.13
N LEU A 822 26.74 19.77 -9.54
CA LEU A 822 25.62 19.94 -8.59
C LEU A 822 24.46 20.75 -9.17
N GLY A 823 24.55 21.22 -10.42
CA GLY A 823 23.47 22.01 -11.02
C GLY A 823 22.23 21.18 -11.35
N GLY A 824 21.09 21.85 -11.39
CA GLY A 824 19.79 21.30 -11.74
C GLY A 824 18.79 21.28 -10.57
N THR A 825 17.51 21.32 -10.91
CA THR A 825 16.37 21.42 -10.00
C THR A 825 16.28 20.29 -8.96
N TRP A 826 17.00 19.17 -9.23
CA TRP A 826 17.06 18.00 -8.33
C TRP A 826 18.20 18.07 -7.32
N PHE A 827 19.23 18.85 -7.57
CA PHE A 827 20.39 19.02 -6.70
C PHE A 827 20.42 20.43 -6.11
N LEU A 828 21.05 21.37 -6.80
CA LEU A 828 21.16 22.77 -6.40
C LEU A 828 20.23 23.61 -7.29
N ARG A 829 19.09 24.04 -6.74
CA ARG A 829 18.06 24.80 -7.46
C ARG A 829 18.59 26.14 -7.96
N GLY A 830 18.03 26.61 -9.07
CA GLY A 830 18.43 27.88 -9.69
C GLY A 830 19.71 27.80 -10.53
N TYR A 831 20.46 26.72 -10.46
CA TYR A 831 21.64 26.52 -11.29
C TYR A 831 21.34 25.51 -12.40
N PRO A 832 21.69 25.80 -13.69
CA PRO A 832 21.46 24.85 -14.78
C PRO A 832 22.13 23.50 -14.54
N ARG A 833 21.54 22.41 -15.04
CA ARG A 833 22.09 21.06 -14.92
C ARG A 833 23.52 20.94 -15.46
N TYR A 834 23.82 21.70 -16.50
CA TYR A 834 25.15 21.79 -17.13
C TYR A 834 25.89 23.07 -16.71
N TYR A 835 25.72 23.47 -15.44
CA TYR A 835 26.49 24.59 -14.92
C TYR A 835 27.95 24.16 -14.79
N TYR A 836 28.85 25.02 -15.21
CA TYR A 836 30.26 24.78 -15.53
C TYR A 836 31.16 24.37 -14.35
N VAL A 837 30.62 24.14 -13.17
CA VAL A 837 31.43 23.72 -12.00
C VAL A 837 31.31 22.20 -11.85
N VAL A 838 32.36 21.50 -12.22
CA VAL A 838 32.48 20.05 -12.10
C VAL A 838 33.70 19.69 -11.24
N GLY A 839 33.72 18.54 -10.61
CA GLY A 839 34.83 18.10 -9.81
C GLY A 839 34.75 16.65 -9.38
N THR A 840 35.81 16.19 -8.78
CA THR A 840 35.94 14.82 -8.24
C THR A 840 35.54 14.75 -6.76
N ARG A 841 35.23 15.89 -6.17
CA ARG A 841 34.71 15.99 -4.78
C ARG A 841 33.52 16.92 -4.77
N ALA A 842 32.48 16.56 -4.05
CA ALA A 842 31.29 17.38 -3.90
C ALA A 842 30.60 17.14 -2.56
N TRP A 843 29.94 18.18 -2.06
CA TRP A 843 28.91 18.04 -1.05
C TRP A 843 27.73 18.96 -1.38
N LEU A 844 26.53 18.55 -0.95
CA LEU A 844 25.28 19.29 -1.10
C LEU A 844 24.47 19.14 0.18
N ALA A 845 23.91 20.24 0.67
CA ALA A 845 22.91 20.27 1.74
C ALA A 845 21.66 20.98 1.25
N ASN A 846 20.52 20.32 1.35
CA ASN A 846 19.21 20.92 1.10
C ASN A 846 18.40 20.87 2.38
N LEU A 847 17.79 21.98 2.74
CA LEU A 847 16.82 22.11 3.83
C LEU A 847 15.53 22.65 3.23
N GLU A 848 14.42 21.95 3.43
CA GLU A 848 13.12 22.34 2.88
C GLU A 848 12.01 22.11 3.92
N TRP A 849 11.29 23.16 4.27
CA TRP A 849 10.07 23.06 5.07
C TRP A 849 8.86 23.03 4.15
N ARG A 850 8.09 21.95 4.21
CA ARG A 850 6.87 21.70 3.43
C ARG A 850 5.65 21.84 4.31
N PHE A 851 4.62 22.53 3.83
CA PHE A 851 3.37 22.76 4.56
C PHE A 851 2.17 22.83 3.62
N PRO A 852 0.97 22.43 4.07
CA PRO A 852 -0.22 22.49 3.24
C PRO A 852 -0.64 23.95 3.01
N LEU A 853 -1.00 24.31 1.77
CA LEU A 853 -1.56 25.63 1.41
C LEU A 853 -3.08 25.53 1.22
N THR A 854 -3.54 24.51 0.51
CA THR A 854 -4.95 24.27 0.25
C THR A 854 -5.22 22.77 0.13
N ASP A 855 -6.44 22.34 0.46
CA ASP A 855 -6.85 20.94 0.37
C ASP A 855 -7.19 20.53 -1.07
N PHE A 856 -7.60 21.48 -1.90
CA PHE A 856 -7.76 21.29 -3.35
C PHE A 856 -7.57 22.62 -4.08
N LEU A 857 -7.22 22.53 -5.36
CA LEU A 857 -7.14 23.67 -6.29
C LEU A 857 -7.75 23.26 -7.61
N THR A 858 -8.73 24.03 -8.08
CA THR A 858 -9.29 23.86 -9.43
C THR A 858 -8.91 25.05 -10.29
N ILE A 859 -8.27 24.79 -11.42
CA ILE A 859 -7.91 25.82 -12.42
C ILE A 859 -8.77 25.58 -13.65
N GLY A 860 -9.67 26.53 -13.93
CA GLY A 860 -10.49 26.53 -15.16
C GLY A 860 -9.69 26.98 -16.38
N PHE A 861 -9.87 26.30 -17.50
CA PHE A 861 -9.34 26.66 -18.81
C PHE A 861 -10.50 26.76 -19.81
N PRO A 862 -10.32 27.43 -20.95
CA PRO A 862 -11.38 27.49 -21.99
C PRO A 862 -11.85 26.11 -22.49
N PHE A 863 -11.05 25.05 -22.25
CA PHE A 863 -11.33 23.69 -22.74
C PHE A 863 -11.55 22.67 -21.60
N GLY A 864 -11.83 23.12 -20.36
CA GLY A 864 -12.03 22.27 -19.21
C GLY A 864 -11.37 22.81 -17.94
N ALA A 865 -11.26 21.98 -16.89
CA ALA A 865 -10.62 22.34 -15.63
C ALA A 865 -9.55 21.30 -15.23
N ALA A 866 -8.44 21.77 -14.66
CA ALA A 866 -7.47 20.91 -13.97
C ALA A 866 -7.71 21.02 -12.45
N ARG A 867 -7.95 19.90 -11.79
CA ARG A 867 -8.14 19.82 -10.35
C ARG A 867 -6.95 19.12 -9.71
N PHE A 868 -6.38 19.74 -8.68
CA PHE A 868 -5.24 19.23 -7.92
C PHE A 868 -5.72 18.89 -6.49
N PRO A 869 -5.51 17.65 -6.00
CA PRO A 869 -5.95 17.21 -4.68
C PRO A 869 -5.00 17.69 -3.57
N GLY A 870 -4.98 18.98 -3.34
CA GLY A 870 -4.11 19.64 -2.37
C GLY A 870 -2.85 20.23 -2.98
N VAL A 871 -2.50 21.45 -2.57
CA VAL A 871 -1.27 22.13 -2.97
C VAL A 871 -0.44 22.37 -1.72
N GLN A 872 0.86 22.05 -1.80
CA GLN A 872 1.79 22.35 -0.73
C GLN A 872 2.67 23.56 -1.09
N GLY A 873 2.93 24.39 -0.10
CA GLY A 873 4.00 25.35 -0.10
C GLY A 873 5.31 24.74 0.40
N ALA A 874 6.43 25.29 -0.06
CA ALA A 874 7.74 24.94 0.44
C ALA A 874 8.61 26.18 0.60
N MET A 875 9.39 26.27 1.69
CA MET A 875 10.50 27.21 1.85
C MET A 875 11.78 26.40 1.88
N PHE A 876 12.83 26.90 1.21
CA PHE A 876 14.04 26.12 1.08
C PHE A 876 15.33 26.96 1.14
N VAL A 877 16.40 26.28 1.56
CA VAL A 877 17.78 26.72 1.47
C VAL A 877 18.62 25.55 0.97
N ASP A 878 19.34 25.77 -0.12
CA ASP A 878 20.27 24.82 -0.72
C ASP A 878 21.68 25.41 -0.63
N LEU A 879 22.67 24.56 -0.31
CA LEU A 879 24.08 24.94 -0.27
C LEU A 879 24.93 23.78 -0.76
N GLY A 880 25.87 24.04 -1.66
CA GLY A 880 26.71 22.97 -2.19
C GLY A 880 28.03 23.49 -2.75
N ARG A 881 28.98 22.58 -2.80
CA ARG A 881 30.31 22.82 -3.37
C ARG A 881 30.74 21.62 -4.18
N VAL A 882 31.40 21.91 -5.31
CA VAL A 882 32.08 20.89 -6.11
C VAL A 882 33.49 21.40 -6.42
N TRP A 883 34.49 20.54 -6.34
CA TRP A 883 35.87 20.93 -6.54
C TRP A 883 36.76 19.74 -6.94
N THR A 884 37.98 20.03 -7.39
CA THR A 884 39.06 19.05 -7.53
C THR A 884 40.15 19.29 -6.50
N PRO A 885 41.07 18.34 -6.19
CA PRO A 885 42.19 18.55 -5.27
C PRO A 885 43.10 19.71 -5.65
N THR A 886 43.16 20.04 -6.94
CA THR A 886 44.01 21.11 -7.49
C THR A 886 43.33 22.48 -7.46
N THR A 887 42.02 22.58 -7.18
CA THR A 887 41.36 23.87 -7.10
C THR A 887 41.52 24.51 -5.72
N SER A 888 42.07 25.72 -5.66
CA SER A 888 42.28 26.47 -4.43
C SER A 888 41.03 27.22 -3.94
N ASP A 889 39.94 27.23 -4.68
CA ASP A 889 38.71 27.95 -4.36
C ASP A 889 37.97 27.29 -3.17
N ARG A 890 37.58 28.11 -2.20
CA ARG A 890 36.87 27.70 -0.97
C ARG A 890 35.41 28.11 -0.94
N GLY A 891 34.86 28.62 -2.04
CA GLY A 891 33.49 29.13 -2.10
C GLY A 891 32.44 28.00 -2.22
N ALA A 892 31.22 28.28 -1.82
CA ALA A 892 30.05 27.45 -2.03
C ALA A 892 28.99 28.20 -2.87
N LEU A 893 28.20 27.45 -3.61
CA LEU A 893 27.02 27.91 -4.34
C LEU A 893 25.79 27.69 -3.46
N GLY A 894 24.86 28.64 -3.45
CA GLY A 894 23.65 28.54 -2.66
C GLY A 894 22.41 29.04 -3.39
N ALA A 895 21.26 28.59 -2.94
CA ALA A 895 19.95 29.06 -3.36
C ALA A 895 19.00 29.09 -2.17
N THR A 896 18.12 30.09 -2.15
CA THR A 896 17.04 30.18 -1.17
C THR A 896 15.78 30.70 -1.82
N GLY A 897 14.64 30.28 -1.33
CA GLY A 897 13.37 30.70 -1.92
C GLY A 897 12.18 29.97 -1.38
N PHE A 898 11.11 30.04 -2.17
CA PHE A 898 9.86 29.38 -1.89
C PHE A 898 9.34 28.69 -3.17
N GLY A 899 8.42 27.73 -2.99
CA GLY A 899 7.87 27.02 -4.14
C GLY A 899 6.55 26.36 -3.84
N PHE A 900 5.92 25.88 -4.90
CA PHE A 900 4.65 25.18 -4.88
C PHE A 900 4.82 23.74 -5.35
N ARG A 901 4.03 22.83 -4.77
CA ARG A 901 4.01 21.42 -5.08
C ARG A 901 2.58 21.01 -5.43
N PHE A 902 2.34 20.68 -6.69
CA PHE A 902 1.04 20.25 -7.20
C PHE A 902 1.09 18.73 -7.40
N PRO A 903 0.35 17.94 -6.61
CA PRO A 903 0.30 16.50 -6.82
C PRO A 903 -0.47 16.19 -8.11
N LEU A 904 0.07 15.30 -8.94
CA LEU A 904 -0.56 14.87 -10.18
C LEU A 904 -1.09 13.44 -10.06
N ALA A 905 -0.24 12.53 -9.61
CA ALA A 905 -0.55 11.17 -9.20
C ALA A 905 0.59 10.72 -8.27
N ALA A 906 0.29 10.06 -7.15
CA ALA A 906 1.35 9.64 -6.23
C ALA A 906 2.36 8.71 -6.93
N PRO A 907 3.67 8.97 -6.81
CA PRO A 907 4.35 10.06 -6.10
C PRO A 907 4.78 11.25 -6.99
N LEU A 908 4.14 11.44 -8.16
CA LEU A 908 4.51 12.47 -9.13
C LEU A 908 3.98 13.84 -8.75
N VAL A 909 4.85 14.83 -8.75
CA VAL A 909 4.51 16.23 -8.46
C VAL A 909 5.02 17.16 -9.54
N LEU A 910 4.26 18.23 -9.76
CA LEU A 910 4.70 19.41 -10.48
C LEU A 910 5.24 20.41 -9.46
N ARG A 911 6.48 20.83 -9.64
CA ARG A 911 7.15 21.79 -8.75
C ARG A 911 7.40 23.10 -9.48
N LEU A 912 7.10 24.20 -8.80
CA LEU A 912 7.47 25.55 -9.22
C LEU A 912 8.27 26.16 -8.06
N ASP A 913 9.55 26.36 -8.25
CA ASP A 913 10.46 26.95 -7.27
C ASP A 913 10.93 28.35 -7.75
N MET A 914 10.85 29.33 -6.86
CA MET A 914 11.26 30.72 -7.12
C MET A 914 12.17 31.19 -6.01
N GLY A 915 13.22 31.95 -6.34
CA GLY A 915 14.15 32.38 -5.31
C GLY A 915 15.34 33.15 -5.83
N TRP A 916 16.37 33.14 -5.02
CA TRP A 916 17.62 33.84 -5.25
C TRP A 916 18.80 32.88 -5.16
N ARG A 917 19.69 32.98 -6.15
CA ARG A 917 21.01 32.35 -6.13
C ARG A 917 21.99 33.26 -5.38
N PHE A 918 22.91 32.66 -4.66
CA PHE A 918 24.00 33.37 -4.02
C PHE A 918 25.30 32.56 -4.06
N ARG A 919 26.43 33.19 -3.88
CA ARG A 919 27.74 32.57 -3.86
C ARG A 919 28.51 33.02 -2.65
N THR A 920 29.30 32.13 -2.07
CA THR A 920 30.30 32.47 -1.04
C THR A 920 31.67 32.25 -1.61
N GLY A 921 32.68 33.12 -1.28
CA GLY A 921 34.04 32.99 -1.81
C GLY A 921 34.26 33.63 -3.19
N ASP A 922 35.49 33.51 -3.70
CA ASP A 922 35.91 34.06 -4.99
C ASP A 922 35.75 33.00 -6.09
N TRP A 923 35.02 33.34 -7.16
CA TRP A 923 34.73 32.53 -8.32
C TRP A 923 35.31 33.09 -9.62
N SER A 924 36.21 34.08 -9.54
CA SER A 924 36.76 34.77 -10.71
C SER A 924 37.56 33.85 -11.65
N ARG A 925 38.14 32.78 -11.13
CA ARG A 925 38.95 31.80 -11.92
C ARG A 925 38.13 30.95 -12.90
N TYR A 926 36.85 30.83 -12.73
CA TYR A 926 36.00 29.99 -13.61
C TYR A 926 35.45 30.76 -14.81
N GLY A 927 35.94 31.98 -15.12
CA GLY A 927 35.50 32.77 -16.25
C GLY A 927 34.01 33.12 -16.20
N LEU A 928 33.38 32.94 -15.05
CA LEU A 928 31.95 33.27 -14.88
C LEU A 928 31.83 34.78 -14.84
N PRO A 929 30.96 35.39 -15.67
CA PRO A 929 30.79 36.84 -15.66
C PRO A 929 30.53 37.31 -14.22
N GLN A 930 31.03 38.48 -13.87
CA GLN A 930 30.73 39.19 -12.61
C GLN A 930 29.20 39.48 -12.56
N GLN A 931 28.40 38.48 -12.50
CA GLN A 931 26.97 38.62 -12.18
C GLN A 931 26.87 39.07 -10.73
N SER A 932 25.94 39.97 -10.45
CA SER A 932 25.59 40.43 -9.12
C SER A 932 25.65 39.28 -8.11
N ARG A 933 26.18 39.52 -6.89
CA ARG A 933 26.32 38.52 -5.82
C ARG A 933 25.04 37.72 -5.54
N THR A 934 23.89 38.21 -6.02
CA THR A 934 22.58 37.55 -5.95
C THR A 934 21.85 37.71 -7.28
N SER A 935 21.23 36.62 -7.78
CA SER A 935 20.36 36.64 -8.99
C SER A 935 19.09 35.84 -8.74
N ARG A 936 17.95 36.36 -9.25
CA ARG A 936 16.66 35.69 -9.17
C ARG A 936 16.60 34.47 -10.11
N PHE A 937 15.78 33.48 -9.78
CA PHE A 937 15.47 32.36 -10.66
C PHE A 937 14.02 31.90 -10.47
N VAL A 938 13.52 31.21 -11.49
CA VAL A 938 12.29 30.44 -11.49
C VAL A 938 12.63 29.09 -12.14
N ASP A 939 12.40 28.02 -11.39
CA ASP A 939 12.62 26.65 -11.83
C ASP A 939 11.30 25.91 -11.88
N PHE A 940 11.09 25.21 -12.98
CA PHE A 940 9.97 24.34 -13.19
C PHE A 940 10.46 22.89 -13.28
N PHE A 941 9.82 22.00 -12.56
CA PHE A 941 10.21 20.60 -12.51
C PHE A 941 8.98 19.67 -12.44
N PHE A 942 9.05 18.62 -13.22
CA PHE A 942 8.10 17.51 -13.21
C PHE A 942 8.82 16.24 -12.76
N GLY A 943 8.33 15.57 -11.71
CA GLY A 943 8.95 14.35 -11.19
C GLY A 943 8.59 14.09 -9.73
N PHE A 944 9.52 13.50 -8.99
CA PHE A 944 9.33 13.12 -7.58
C PHE A 944 9.90 14.21 -6.64
N ASN A 945 9.30 14.39 -5.46
CA ASN A 945 9.95 15.11 -4.37
C ASN A 945 11.04 14.23 -3.73
N TYR A 946 12.15 14.89 -3.33
CA TYR A 946 13.23 14.18 -2.61
C TYR A 946 12.94 14.11 -1.12
#